data_9d999db086defddc189aa275295499fd
#
_entry.id   9d999db086defddc189aa275295499fd
#
_cell.length_a   1.000
_cell.length_b   1.000
_cell.length_c   1.000
_cell.angle_alpha   90.00
_cell.angle_beta   90.00
_cell.angle_gamma   90.00
#
_symmetry.space_group_name_H-M   'P 1'
#
loop_
_entity.id
_entity.type
_entity.pdbx_description
1 polymer ?
#
loop_
_entity_poly.entity_id
_entity_poly.type
_entity_poly.pdbx_seq_one_letter_code
_entity_poly.pdbx_strand_id
1 'polypeptide(L)'
;SQGQIIQEIIHQAENSYDPDKTFRDIFITASTGAGKSVMFQIPAVYLAKKYKKLTIIVEPVKALMQDQKEKLQKNGYTRVEAFNSDLISQVEKEAVLQRIKNGEVDLLYLSPETLLSYSIETIIGEREIGLLIIDEAHIVTTWGAGFRPDYWYLGGYINRLRNQIQTNKGENRKTYHFPICAFTATAINGGFDDSVSDTIISLYMENPIKYIGYVRRDDIQFEINHYESKIKLPKAEYEEKKTKILNDRLLYWLEHNSKTIVYFPYASYAKKASKGLQPFAGITTDKRIGTFTSKNDDMTIEAFNEAKRQAFEGFRQGNKPILFATKAFGMGVDIDDVENVYHYAVTGNLCDYVQEIGRAARKKGIKGTAITDNFYNDLAFMKTLFGMSQIRQYQIKAVLSGIYDTYRSKNNNRSFLISPESFTYIFNGKGVEDEKSCINKLKTCLLMLEKDFYDKYNFKVIISRPQSVFTKAYICIHKENEAKVLNSKYAKCLEFKEKGRYKERQADGVLLSDAGDIYSIDLKQIWEEFHPNISFPQFKYWYFNANSTAKDKVIIMPEIRKFIAPRQKVNIETRDEMLLCDLRPAILEDFEYIGNLLYSEFKKTFFTKEDFVTRLSKKYGIGKARIIANSLFE
;
A
#
# COMPACT_ATOMS: atom_id res chain seq x y z
N SER A 1 -22.22 4.24 19.17
CA SER A 1 -21.66 5.61 19.31
C SER A 1 -20.14 5.56 19.37
N GLN A 2 -19.47 6.69 19.12
CA GLN A 2 -18.00 6.79 19.27
C GLN A 2 -17.54 6.35 20.67
N GLY A 3 -18.26 6.76 21.72
CA GLY A 3 -17.93 6.40 23.10
C GLY A 3 -17.95 4.88 23.35
N GLN A 4 -18.91 4.17 22.77
CA GLN A 4 -18.96 2.70 22.85
C GLN A 4 -17.75 2.05 22.17
N ILE A 5 -17.37 2.54 20.99
CA ILE A 5 -16.19 2.03 20.26
C ILE A 5 -14.91 2.28 21.06
N ILE A 6 -14.75 3.49 21.64
CA ILE A 6 -13.61 3.83 22.50
C ILE A 6 -13.52 2.90 23.70
N GLN A 7 -14.64 2.67 24.39
CA GLN A 7 -14.70 1.77 25.55
C GLN A 7 -14.36 0.32 25.15
N GLU A 8 -14.88 -0.14 24.01
CA GLU A 8 -14.60 -1.48 23.50
C GLU A 8 -13.13 -1.66 23.15
N ILE A 9 -12.51 -0.69 22.47
CA ILE A 9 -11.07 -0.73 22.17
C ILE A 9 -10.24 -0.84 23.46
N ILE A 10 -10.57 -0.04 24.48
CA ILE A 10 -9.90 -0.09 25.77
C ILE A 10 -10.10 -1.45 26.43
N HIS A 11 -11.33 -1.95 26.45
CA HIS A 11 -11.65 -3.25 27.05
C HIS A 11 -10.89 -4.41 26.39
N GLN A 12 -10.86 -4.48 25.07
CA GLN A 12 -10.14 -5.54 24.36
C GLN A 12 -8.62 -5.43 24.54
N ALA A 13 -8.09 -4.20 24.58
CA ALA A 13 -6.67 -3.99 24.88
C ALA A 13 -6.32 -4.40 26.33
N GLU A 14 -7.12 -4.03 27.30
CA GLU A 14 -6.91 -4.44 28.70
C GLU A 14 -7.00 -5.96 28.87
N ASN A 15 -7.94 -6.62 28.20
CA ASN A 15 -8.03 -8.08 28.20
C ASN A 15 -6.77 -8.74 27.59
N SER A 16 -6.16 -8.13 26.59
CA SER A 16 -4.94 -8.69 25.98
C SER A 16 -3.71 -8.65 26.89
N TYR A 17 -3.75 -7.90 27.99
CA TYR A 17 -2.66 -7.82 28.99
C TYR A 17 -2.79 -8.86 30.10
N ASP A 18 -3.92 -9.53 30.18
CA ASP A 18 -4.22 -10.54 31.18
C ASP A 18 -4.18 -11.93 30.50
N PRO A 19 -3.22 -12.79 30.85
CA PRO A 19 -3.09 -14.12 30.24
C PRO A 19 -4.32 -15.01 30.41
N ASP A 20 -5.13 -14.76 31.43
CA ASP A 20 -6.33 -15.55 31.72
C ASP A 20 -7.56 -15.07 30.96
N LYS A 21 -7.45 -13.95 30.24
CA LYS A 21 -8.55 -13.37 29.44
C LYS A 21 -8.34 -13.54 27.96
N THR A 22 -9.45 -13.73 27.26
CA THR A 22 -9.49 -13.68 25.79
C THR A 22 -9.81 -12.27 25.33
N PHE A 23 -9.21 -11.85 24.23
CA PHE A 23 -9.50 -10.59 23.57
C PHE A 23 -9.86 -10.81 22.12
N ARG A 24 -10.50 -9.82 21.52
CA ARG A 24 -10.96 -9.85 20.13
C ARG A 24 -10.43 -8.64 19.38
N ASP A 25 -10.19 -8.82 18.10
CA ASP A 25 -9.90 -7.72 17.18
C ASP A 25 -11.18 -6.91 16.90
N ILE A 26 -11.04 -5.69 16.38
CA ILE A 26 -12.17 -4.79 16.13
C ILE A 26 -12.09 -4.25 14.70
N PHE A 27 -13.18 -4.36 13.96
CA PHE A 27 -13.31 -3.80 12.62
C PHE A 27 -14.37 -2.69 12.62
N ILE A 28 -13.98 -1.48 12.18
CA ILE A 28 -14.82 -0.30 12.24
C ILE A 28 -14.98 0.33 10.86
N THR A 29 -16.21 0.46 10.39
CA THR A 29 -16.54 1.33 9.26
C THR A 29 -17.18 2.61 9.76
N ALA A 30 -16.61 3.75 9.40
CA ALA A 30 -17.15 5.05 9.75
C ALA A 30 -16.88 6.03 8.62
N SER A 31 -17.86 6.86 8.27
CA SER A 31 -17.73 7.85 7.20
C SER A 31 -16.55 8.79 7.42
N THR A 32 -16.07 9.40 6.34
CA THR A 32 -15.12 10.51 6.44
C THR A 32 -15.72 11.64 7.28
N GLY A 33 -14.92 12.22 8.19
CA GLY A 33 -15.41 13.24 9.14
C GLY A 33 -16.12 12.69 10.38
N ALA A 34 -16.37 11.39 10.49
CA ALA A 34 -17.00 10.78 11.68
C ALA A 34 -16.08 10.71 12.92
N GLY A 35 -14.91 11.35 12.91
CA GLY A 35 -13.99 11.38 14.03
C GLY A 35 -13.26 10.04 14.28
N LYS A 36 -12.95 9.27 13.23
CA LYS A 36 -12.20 8.01 13.33
C LYS A 36 -10.93 8.15 14.16
N SER A 37 -10.12 9.21 13.91
CA SER A 37 -8.87 9.43 14.62
C SER A 37 -9.06 9.55 16.14
N VAL A 38 -10.12 10.22 16.59
CA VAL A 38 -10.42 10.36 18.02
C VAL A 38 -10.74 9.00 18.64
N MET A 39 -11.41 8.09 17.90
CA MET A 39 -11.81 6.78 18.41
C MET A 39 -10.61 5.90 18.76
N PHE A 40 -9.44 6.08 18.13
CA PHE A 40 -8.24 5.33 18.49
C PHE A 40 -7.21 6.16 19.28
N GLN A 41 -7.17 7.48 19.11
CA GLN A 41 -6.22 8.33 19.85
C GLN A 41 -6.53 8.37 21.34
N ILE A 42 -7.82 8.43 21.74
CA ILE A 42 -8.21 8.41 23.15
C ILE A 42 -7.81 7.10 23.84
N PRO A 43 -8.15 5.90 23.30
CA PRO A 43 -7.64 4.65 23.84
C PRO A 43 -6.12 4.60 23.93
N ALA A 44 -5.43 5.03 22.88
CA ALA A 44 -3.96 5.03 22.85
C ALA A 44 -3.35 5.85 23.99
N VAL A 45 -3.85 7.06 24.22
CA VAL A 45 -3.39 7.93 25.31
C VAL A 45 -3.71 7.32 26.68
N TYR A 46 -4.90 6.75 26.83
CA TYR A 46 -5.31 6.08 28.08
C TYR A 46 -4.39 4.89 28.41
N LEU A 47 -4.17 4.00 27.43
CA LEU A 47 -3.34 2.81 27.61
C LEU A 47 -1.87 3.16 27.90
N ALA A 48 -1.35 4.18 27.23
CA ALA A 48 -0.01 4.68 27.48
C ALA A 48 0.15 5.25 28.90
N LYS A 49 -0.80 6.03 29.36
CA LYS A 49 -0.77 6.61 30.73
C LYS A 49 -0.87 5.53 31.81
N LYS A 50 -1.80 4.59 31.65
CA LYS A 50 -2.10 3.58 32.66
C LYS A 50 -1.11 2.40 32.65
N TYR A 51 -0.76 1.91 31.46
CA TYR A 51 0.00 0.66 31.31
C TYR A 51 1.38 0.85 30.67
N LYS A 52 1.77 2.07 30.28
CA LYS A 52 3.04 2.38 29.59
C LYS A 52 3.21 1.64 28.25
N LYS A 53 2.12 1.18 27.65
CA LYS A 53 2.10 0.45 26.38
C LYS A 53 2.16 1.42 25.20
N LEU A 54 2.81 0.98 24.13
CA LEU A 54 2.91 1.73 22.87
C LEU A 54 1.72 1.38 21.96
N THR A 55 1.11 2.38 21.35
CA THR A 55 0.17 2.20 20.25
C THR A 55 0.88 2.44 18.92
N ILE A 56 0.80 1.46 18.02
CA ILE A 56 1.30 1.57 16.65
C ILE A 56 0.11 1.85 15.73
N ILE A 57 0.22 2.90 14.92
CA ILE A 57 -0.79 3.28 13.93
C ILE A 57 -0.18 3.13 12.53
N VAL A 58 -0.72 2.19 11.77
CA VAL A 58 -0.33 1.97 10.38
C VAL A 58 -1.20 2.85 9.49
N GLU A 59 -0.56 3.81 8.83
CA GLU A 59 -1.20 4.84 8.03
C GLU A 59 -0.57 4.89 6.62
N PRO A 60 -1.37 4.83 5.53
CA PRO A 60 -0.83 4.78 4.16
C PRO A 60 -0.21 6.08 3.67
N VAL A 61 -0.56 7.21 4.27
CA VAL A 61 -0.26 8.53 3.74
C VAL A 61 0.63 9.33 4.69
N LYS A 62 1.86 9.60 4.28
CA LYS A 62 2.84 10.35 5.08
C LYS A 62 2.35 11.74 5.50
N ALA A 63 1.71 12.46 4.57
CA ALA A 63 1.17 13.79 4.89
C ALA A 63 0.10 13.71 5.99
N LEU A 64 -0.71 12.64 6.01
CA LEU A 64 -1.72 12.43 7.04
C LEU A 64 -1.08 12.09 8.39
N MET A 65 -0.04 11.25 8.40
CA MET A 65 0.75 10.98 9.62
C MET A 65 1.28 12.26 10.25
N GLN A 66 1.83 13.14 9.43
CA GLN A 66 2.38 14.42 9.88
C GLN A 66 1.28 15.36 10.39
N ASP A 67 0.16 15.48 9.69
CA ASP A 67 -0.99 16.28 10.10
C ASP A 67 -1.58 15.79 11.43
N GLN A 68 -1.73 14.47 11.60
CA GLN A 68 -2.19 13.86 12.86
C GLN A 68 -1.23 14.13 14.02
N LYS A 69 0.08 14.01 13.79
CA LYS A 69 1.11 14.35 14.76
C LYS A 69 1.02 15.82 15.17
N GLU A 70 0.97 16.74 14.21
CA GLU A 70 0.89 18.18 14.46
C GLU A 70 -0.39 18.57 15.21
N LYS A 71 -1.53 17.99 14.85
CA LYS A 71 -2.81 18.22 15.54
C LYS A 71 -2.76 17.79 17.00
N LEU A 72 -2.18 16.62 17.29
CA LEU A 72 -1.98 16.16 18.66
C LEU A 72 -1.04 17.07 19.44
N GLN A 73 0.07 17.50 18.84
CA GLN A 73 1.02 18.42 19.47
C GLN A 73 0.40 19.79 19.76
N LYS A 74 -0.36 20.35 18.81
CA LYS A 74 -1.12 21.60 19.00
C LYS A 74 -2.13 21.50 20.14
N ASN A 75 -2.69 20.31 20.37
CA ASN A 75 -3.60 20.04 21.48
C ASN A 75 -2.87 19.68 22.79
N GLY A 76 -1.56 19.91 22.87
CA GLY A 76 -0.75 19.70 24.07
C GLY A 76 -0.25 18.27 24.28
N TYR A 77 -0.44 17.36 23.32
CA TYR A 77 0.05 15.99 23.42
C TYR A 77 1.31 15.79 22.58
N THR A 78 2.48 15.85 23.21
CA THR A 78 3.79 15.82 22.53
C THR A 78 4.42 14.43 22.39
N ARG A 79 3.87 13.41 23.07
CA ARG A 79 4.39 12.03 23.09
C ARG A 79 3.91 11.23 21.86
N VAL A 80 3.96 11.84 20.70
CA VAL A 80 3.56 11.29 19.40
C VAL A 80 4.68 11.44 18.40
N GLU A 81 4.89 10.40 17.57
CA GLU A 81 5.91 10.44 16.53
C GLU A 81 5.39 9.83 15.22
N ALA A 82 5.91 10.34 14.10
CA ALA A 82 5.68 9.81 12.77
C ALA A 82 7.01 9.35 12.18
N PHE A 83 7.21 8.04 12.09
CA PHE A 83 8.44 7.46 11.58
C PHE A 83 8.24 7.01 10.13
N ASN A 84 8.76 7.79 9.20
CA ASN A 84 8.59 7.58 7.76
C ASN A 84 9.90 7.92 6.99
N SER A 85 9.88 7.75 5.67
CA SER A 85 11.04 7.98 4.81
C SER A 85 11.39 9.47 4.59
N ASP A 86 10.59 10.40 5.11
CA ASP A 86 10.84 11.86 4.99
C ASP A 86 11.80 12.36 6.07
N LEU A 87 12.11 11.53 7.06
CA LEU A 87 13.26 11.74 7.94
C LEU A 87 14.51 11.66 7.07
N ILE A 88 15.07 12.82 6.76
CA ILE A 88 16.09 12.98 5.70
C ILE A 88 17.44 12.42 6.15
N SER A 89 17.77 12.58 7.44
CA SER A 89 19.06 12.15 7.97
C SER A 89 18.94 10.86 8.80
N GLN A 90 20.01 10.07 8.79
CA GLN A 90 20.11 8.89 9.65
C GLN A 90 20.12 9.29 11.13
N VAL A 91 20.69 10.44 11.45
CA VAL A 91 20.73 10.99 12.80
C VAL A 91 19.32 11.24 13.33
N GLU A 92 18.45 11.84 12.50
CA GLU A 92 17.04 12.03 12.85
C GLU A 92 16.30 10.70 13.07
N LYS A 93 16.56 9.71 12.20
CA LYS A 93 15.97 8.37 12.33
C LYS A 93 16.40 7.70 13.63
N GLU A 94 17.69 7.75 13.93
CA GLU A 94 18.24 7.17 15.16
C GLU A 94 17.72 7.89 16.41
N ALA A 95 17.63 9.22 16.36
CA ALA A 95 17.04 10.00 17.46
C ALA A 95 15.57 9.63 17.71
N VAL A 96 14.79 9.48 16.65
CA VAL A 96 13.38 9.05 16.76
C VAL A 96 13.30 7.62 17.32
N LEU A 97 14.08 6.68 16.81
CA LEU A 97 14.12 5.30 17.31
C LEU A 97 14.55 5.26 18.79
N GLN A 98 15.51 6.08 19.19
CA GLN A 98 15.94 6.16 20.59
C GLN A 98 14.83 6.70 21.49
N ARG A 99 14.12 7.76 21.09
CA ARG A 99 12.96 8.29 21.80
C ARG A 99 11.85 7.25 21.97
N ILE A 100 11.59 6.46 20.92
CA ILE A 100 10.61 5.37 20.97
C ILE A 100 11.04 4.34 22.02
N LYS A 101 12.29 3.88 21.98
CA LYS A 101 12.85 2.88 22.90
C LYS A 101 12.91 3.38 24.35
N ASN A 102 13.21 4.65 24.55
CA ASN A 102 13.22 5.28 25.88
C ASN A 102 11.82 5.46 26.48
N GLY A 103 10.75 5.15 25.74
CA GLY A 103 9.39 5.34 26.24
C GLY A 103 8.90 6.79 26.21
N GLU A 104 9.52 7.65 25.39
CA GLU A 104 9.10 9.05 25.20
C GLU A 104 7.98 9.21 24.18
N VAL A 105 7.67 8.15 23.44
CA VAL A 105 6.61 8.11 22.42
C VAL A 105 5.53 7.12 22.86
N ASP A 106 4.29 7.54 22.83
CA ASP A 106 3.13 6.73 23.18
C ASP A 106 2.33 6.30 21.93
N LEU A 107 2.24 7.19 20.94
CA LEU A 107 1.59 6.97 19.67
C LEU A 107 2.63 7.04 18.54
N LEU A 108 2.78 5.95 17.81
CA LEU A 108 3.75 5.84 16.72
C LEU A 108 3.03 5.60 15.40
N TYR A 109 3.07 6.60 14.53
CA TYR A 109 2.57 6.47 13.15
C TYR A 109 3.66 5.90 12.25
N LEU A 110 3.33 4.86 11.50
CA LEU A 110 4.22 4.16 10.56
C LEU A 110 3.52 3.90 9.23
N SER A 111 4.26 3.96 8.13
CA SER A 111 3.76 3.38 6.90
C SER A 111 3.96 1.86 6.91
N PRO A 112 3.15 1.08 6.16
CA PRO A 112 3.35 -0.36 6.03
C PRO A 112 4.76 -0.71 5.56
N GLU A 113 5.27 0.05 4.58
CA GLU A 113 6.61 -0.13 4.05
C GLU A 113 7.68 0.04 5.14
N THR A 114 7.50 1.03 6.00
CA THR A 114 8.42 1.28 7.12
C THR A 114 8.34 0.15 8.13
N LEU A 115 7.14 -0.25 8.53
CA LEU A 115 6.95 -1.35 9.49
C LEU A 115 7.54 -2.68 8.99
N LEU A 116 7.39 -2.98 7.69
CA LEU A 116 7.91 -4.20 7.09
C LEU A 116 9.44 -4.16 6.82
N SER A 117 10.03 -2.97 6.79
CA SER A 117 11.46 -2.79 6.50
C SER A 117 12.36 -3.00 7.71
N TYR A 118 11.81 -2.99 8.91
CA TYR A 118 12.55 -3.17 10.16
C TYR A 118 12.01 -4.37 10.94
N SER A 119 12.84 -4.98 11.78
CA SER A 119 12.28 -5.85 12.81
C SER A 119 11.56 -5.00 13.86
N ILE A 120 10.54 -5.54 14.49
CA ILE A 120 9.78 -4.78 15.49
C ILE A 120 10.67 -4.33 16.65
N GLU A 121 11.60 -5.20 17.06
CA GLU A 121 12.55 -4.93 18.14
C GLU A 121 13.49 -3.77 17.78
N THR A 122 13.83 -3.61 16.50
CA THR A 122 14.62 -2.46 16.04
C THR A 122 13.87 -1.15 16.24
N ILE A 123 12.55 -1.15 16.08
CA ILE A 123 11.71 0.03 16.23
C ILE A 123 11.42 0.32 17.72
N ILE A 124 10.93 -0.70 18.44
CA ILE A 124 10.37 -0.47 19.79
C ILE A 124 11.31 -0.90 20.94
N GLY A 125 12.41 -1.62 20.64
CA GLY A 125 13.27 -2.20 21.67
C GLY A 125 12.53 -3.23 22.52
N GLU A 126 12.64 -3.11 23.83
CA GLU A 126 11.98 -4.00 24.79
C GLU A 126 10.53 -3.60 25.13
N ARG A 127 10.01 -2.56 24.48
CA ARG A 127 8.67 -2.08 24.78
C ARG A 127 7.59 -3.06 24.34
N GLU A 128 6.44 -2.95 24.99
CA GLU A 128 5.25 -3.74 24.72
C GLU A 128 4.28 -2.94 23.82
N ILE A 129 3.71 -3.64 22.83
CA ILE A 129 2.64 -3.09 22.01
C ILE A 129 1.32 -3.29 22.77
N GLY A 130 0.60 -2.21 23.01
CA GLY A 130 -0.70 -2.27 23.65
C GLY A 130 -1.87 -2.33 22.69
N LEU A 131 -1.69 -1.76 21.49
CA LEU A 131 -2.74 -1.63 20.48
C LEU A 131 -2.11 -1.44 19.10
N LEU A 132 -2.65 -2.12 18.09
CA LEU A 132 -2.29 -1.91 16.69
C LEU A 132 -3.50 -1.38 15.94
N ILE A 133 -3.36 -0.17 15.40
CA ILE A 133 -4.36 0.47 14.55
C ILE A 133 -3.96 0.34 13.09
N ILE A 134 -4.89 0.00 12.23
CA ILE A 134 -4.73 0.02 10.77
C ILE A 134 -5.77 0.98 10.22
N ASP A 135 -5.32 2.16 9.85
CA ASP A 135 -6.21 3.14 9.21
C ASP A 135 -6.26 2.88 7.70
N GLU A 136 -7.36 3.31 7.08
CA GLU A 136 -7.69 3.02 5.66
C GLU A 136 -7.54 1.53 5.31
N ALA A 137 -7.99 0.65 6.20
CA ALA A 137 -7.80 -0.80 6.12
C ALA A 137 -8.32 -1.43 4.80
N HIS A 138 -9.25 -0.77 4.09
CA HIS A 138 -9.72 -1.22 2.77
C HIS A 138 -8.58 -1.36 1.74
N ILE A 139 -7.47 -0.62 1.91
CA ILE A 139 -6.31 -0.69 0.99
C ILE A 139 -5.67 -2.08 0.98
N VAL A 140 -5.83 -2.85 2.05
CA VAL A 140 -5.32 -4.24 2.15
C VAL A 140 -5.88 -5.12 1.03
N THR A 141 -7.12 -4.88 0.61
CA THR A 141 -7.81 -5.69 -0.41
C THR A 141 -8.11 -4.95 -1.70
N THR A 142 -7.86 -3.65 -1.74
CA THR A 142 -8.14 -2.84 -2.93
C THR A 142 -7.10 -3.10 -4.02
N TRP A 143 -7.53 -3.74 -5.10
CA TRP A 143 -6.76 -3.96 -6.31
C TRP A 143 -6.95 -2.78 -7.26
N GLY A 144 -5.86 -2.27 -7.81
CA GLY A 144 -5.98 -1.18 -8.75
C GLY A 144 -4.73 -0.28 -8.78
N ALA A 145 -4.82 0.90 -9.38
CA ALA A 145 -3.73 1.87 -9.46
C ALA A 145 -3.17 2.30 -8.09
N GLY A 146 -3.93 2.09 -7.02
CA GLY A 146 -3.52 2.35 -5.64
C GLY A 146 -3.02 1.13 -4.88
N PHE A 147 -2.90 -0.02 -5.53
CA PHE A 147 -2.46 -1.25 -4.87
C PHE A 147 -1.05 -1.09 -4.29
N ARG A 148 -0.94 -1.36 -3.00
CA ARG A 148 0.33 -1.35 -2.25
C ARG A 148 0.63 -2.77 -1.78
N PRO A 149 1.59 -3.46 -2.39
CA PRO A 149 1.98 -4.81 -2.01
C PRO A 149 2.31 -4.96 -0.53
N ASP A 150 2.84 -3.89 0.08
CA ASP A 150 3.23 -3.89 1.49
C ASP A 150 2.04 -4.05 2.44
N TYR A 151 0.85 -3.51 2.09
CA TYR A 151 -0.38 -3.77 2.87
C TYR A 151 -0.79 -5.23 2.86
N TRP A 152 -0.57 -5.91 1.75
CA TRP A 152 -0.83 -7.34 1.66
C TRP A 152 0.08 -8.17 2.57
N TYR A 153 1.37 -7.81 2.66
CA TYR A 153 2.31 -8.48 3.58
C TYR A 153 2.03 -8.17 5.05
N LEU A 154 1.34 -7.07 5.32
CA LEU A 154 1.08 -6.57 6.67
C LEU A 154 0.39 -7.63 7.54
N GLY A 155 -0.67 -8.27 7.04
CA GLY A 155 -1.38 -9.31 7.80
C GLY A 155 -0.48 -10.48 8.19
N GLY A 156 0.32 -11.01 7.24
CA GLY A 156 1.27 -12.07 7.53
C GLY A 156 2.39 -11.64 8.49
N TYR A 157 2.79 -10.37 8.46
CA TYR A 157 3.75 -9.82 9.42
C TYR A 157 3.15 -9.74 10.83
N ILE A 158 1.94 -9.19 10.97
CA ILE A 158 1.23 -9.07 12.24
C ILE A 158 0.98 -10.45 12.84
N ASN A 159 0.53 -11.41 12.03
CA ASN A 159 0.30 -12.78 12.48
C ASN A 159 1.58 -13.42 13.06
N ARG A 160 2.75 -13.14 12.47
CA ARG A 160 4.04 -13.60 13.03
C ARG A 160 4.43 -12.93 14.33
N LEU A 161 4.00 -11.69 14.57
CA LEU A 161 4.23 -11.00 15.84
C LEU A 161 3.37 -11.56 16.96
N ARG A 162 2.13 -11.96 16.64
CA ARG A 162 1.14 -12.45 17.63
C ARG A 162 1.26 -13.93 17.94
N ASN A 163 1.70 -14.73 16.97
CA ASN A 163 1.75 -16.18 17.08
C ASN A 163 3.19 -16.70 17.04
N GLN A 164 3.51 -17.65 17.93
CA GLN A 164 4.77 -18.39 17.84
C GLN A 164 4.73 -19.29 16.59
N ILE A 165 5.30 -18.81 15.50
CA ILE A 165 5.59 -19.68 14.35
C ILE A 165 6.91 -20.36 14.66
N GLN A 166 6.89 -21.68 14.87
CA GLN A 166 8.12 -22.48 14.99
C GLN A 166 8.96 -22.24 13.74
N THR A 167 10.04 -21.50 13.91
CA THR A 167 11.06 -21.44 12.87
C THR A 167 11.96 -22.65 13.04
N ASN A 168 12.38 -23.31 11.95
CA ASN A 168 13.29 -24.45 11.91
C ASN A 168 14.68 -24.20 12.58
N LYS A 169 14.86 -23.07 13.27
CA LYS A 169 16.10 -22.64 13.91
C LYS A 169 16.06 -22.56 15.45
N GLY A 170 14.98 -23.01 16.08
CA GLY A 170 14.94 -23.09 17.55
C GLY A 170 15.03 -21.75 18.29
N GLU A 171 14.90 -20.61 17.61
CA GLU A 171 14.93 -19.30 18.26
C GLU A 171 13.54 -19.00 18.85
N ASN A 172 13.47 -18.87 20.17
CA ASN A 172 12.30 -18.35 20.88
C ASN A 172 12.15 -16.86 20.54
N ARG A 173 11.26 -16.51 19.62
CA ARG A 173 10.87 -15.12 19.39
C ARG A 173 9.87 -14.68 20.43
N LYS A 174 10.02 -13.43 20.90
CA LYS A 174 9.02 -12.76 21.73
C LYS A 174 7.70 -12.69 20.98
N THR A 175 6.62 -13.14 21.61
CA THR A 175 5.25 -12.97 21.13
C THR A 175 4.63 -11.75 21.75
N TYR A 176 3.81 -11.05 20.98
CA TYR A 176 3.13 -9.84 21.42
C TYR A 176 1.64 -10.08 21.47
N HIS A 177 1.01 -9.68 22.57
CA HIS A 177 -0.44 -9.80 22.77
C HIS A 177 -1.07 -8.40 22.70
N PHE A 178 -1.77 -8.13 21.59
CA PHE A 178 -2.47 -6.88 21.36
C PHE A 178 -3.64 -7.08 20.40
N PRO A 179 -4.76 -6.35 20.55
CA PRO A 179 -5.82 -6.36 19.55
C PRO A 179 -5.44 -5.52 18.33
N ILE A 180 -5.97 -5.92 17.17
CA ILE A 180 -5.95 -5.14 15.93
C ILE A 180 -7.25 -4.36 15.86
N CYS A 181 -7.17 -3.05 15.61
CA CYS A 181 -8.32 -2.22 15.29
C CYS A 181 -8.18 -1.68 13.87
N ALA A 182 -8.99 -2.20 12.97
CA ALA A 182 -9.01 -1.80 11.56
C ALA A 182 -10.10 -0.75 11.32
N PHE A 183 -9.71 0.41 10.79
CA PHE A 183 -10.59 1.51 10.46
C PHE A 183 -10.66 1.73 8.95
N THR A 184 -11.86 1.97 8.44
CA THR A 184 -12.06 2.39 7.04
C THR A 184 -13.29 3.25 6.89
N ALA A 185 -13.27 4.15 5.90
CA ALA A 185 -14.46 4.91 5.50
C ALA A 185 -15.22 4.23 4.37
N THR A 186 -14.57 3.34 3.64
CA THR A 186 -15.10 2.74 2.42
C THR A 186 -14.89 1.24 2.48
N ALA A 187 -15.95 0.50 2.81
CA ALA A 187 -15.94 -0.95 2.76
C ALA A 187 -17.34 -1.46 2.40
N ILE A 188 -17.38 -2.46 1.55
CA ILE A 188 -18.60 -3.18 1.19
C ILE A 188 -18.73 -4.35 2.16
N ASN A 189 -19.87 -4.42 2.86
CA ASN A 189 -20.17 -5.48 3.80
C ASN A 189 -21.24 -6.39 3.20
N GLY A 190 -20.89 -7.63 2.94
CA GLY A 190 -21.77 -8.62 2.31
C GLY A 190 -21.83 -8.51 0.79
N GLY A 191 -22.45 -9.49 0.15
CA GLY A 191 -22.54 -9.60 -1.29
C GLY A 191 -21.30 -10.21 -1.94
N PHE A 192 -21.22 -10.09 -3.27
CA PHE A 192 -20.16 -10.71 -4.08
C PHE A 192 -18.77 -10.09 -3.81
N ASP A 193 -18.72 -8.80 -3.54
CA ASP A 193 -17.49 -8.04 -3.29
C ASP A 193 -17.37 -7.63 -1.81
N ASP A 194 -17.46 -8.57 -0.87
CA ASP A 194 -17.38 -8.31 0.58
C ASP A 194 -15.94 -7.92 1.00
N SER A 195 -15.61 -6.66 0.80
CA SER A 195 -14.29 -6.14 1.18
C SER A 195 -14.05 -6.10 2.69
N VAL A 196 -15.09 -6.13 3.52
CA VAL A 196 -14.96 -6.23 4.98
C VAL A 196 -14.39 -7.59 5.35
N SER A 197 -15.02 -8.67 4.89
CA SER A 197 -14.56 -10.03 5.15
C SER A 197 -13.17 -10.28 4.57
N ASP A 198 -12.92 -9.83 3.35
CA ASP A 198 -11.60 -9.95 2.72
C ASP A 198 -10.50 -9.22 3.51
N THR A 199 -10.78 -8.03 4.03
CA THR A 199 -9.82 -7.28 4.85
C THR A 199 -9.55 -7.98 6.17
N ILE A 200 -10.59 -8.44 6.87
CA ILE A 200 -10.48 -9.20 8.12
C ILE A 200 -9.58 -10.42 7.95
N ILE A 201 -9.80 -11.16 6.88
CA ILE A 201 -9.03 -12.35 6.57
C ILE A 201 -7.59 -12.01 6.19
N SER A 202 -7.40 -11.00 5.35
CA SER A 202 -6.06 -10.58 4.91
C SER A 202 -5.20 -10.06 6.05
N LEU A 203 -5.82 -9.51 7.09
CA LEU A 203 -5.15 -9.03 8.31
C LEU A 203 -5.01 -10.11 9.39
N TYR A 204 -5.51 -11.32 9.17
CA TYR A 204 -5.54 -12.39 10.17
C TYR A 204 -6.23 -11.97 11.48
N MET A 205 -7.32 -11.18 11.37
CA MET A 205 -8.08 -10.77 12.54
C MET A 205 -8.89 -11.96 13.10
N GLU A 206 -8.77 -12.17 14.40
CA GLU A 206 -9.44 -13.31 15.06
C GLU A 206 -10.80 -12.87 15.60
N ASN A 207 -11.87 -13.46 15.07
CA ASN A 207 -13.25 -13.26 15.49
C ASN A 207 -13.57 -11.78 15.82
N PRO A 208 -13.36 -10.83 14.89
CA PRO A 208 -13.41 -9.42 15.22
C PRO A 208 -14.83 -8.96 15.59
N ILE A 209 -14.89 -8.01 16.52
CA ILE A 209 -16.10 -7.24 16.78
C ILE A 209 -16.27 -6.27 15.62
N LYS A 210 -17.42 -6.32 14.95
CA LYS A 210 -17.69 -5.50 13.76
C LYS A 210 -18.62 -4.34 14.13
N TYR A 211 -18.13 -3.11 13.96
CA TYR A 211 -18.92 -1.90 14.01
C TYR A 211 -19.12 -1.39 12.59
N ILE A 212 -20.17 -1.85 11.94
CA ILE A 212 -20.50 -1.47 10.57
C ILE A 212 -21.44 -0.27 10.63
N GLY A 213 -20.89 0.92 10.35
CA GLY A 213 -21.67 2.15 10.24
C GLY A 213 -22.31 2.27 8.86
N TYR A 214 -23.50 2.85 8.80
CA TYR A 214 -24.05 3.28 7.53
C TYR A 214 -23.22 4.45 6.99
N VAL A 215 -22.71 4.30 5.79
CA VAL A 215 -21.88 5.32 5.10
C VAL A 215 -22.76 6.26 4.28
N ARG A 216 -24.09 6.22 4.47
CA ARG A 216 -25.01 7.10 3.76
C ARG A 216 -24.77 8.56 4.14
N ARG A 217 -24.61 9.39 3.15
CA ARG A 217 -24.39 10.83 3.23
C ARG A 217 -25.64 11.54 2.70
N ASP A 218 -26.61 11.78 3.60
CA ASP A 218 -27.87 12.47 3.26
C ASP A 218 -27.65 13.97 2.97
N ASP A 219 -26.47 14.47 3.27
CA ASP A 219 -25.99 15.83 3.02
C ASP A 219 -25.34 16.00 1.64
N ILE A 220 -25.19 14.93 0.86
CA ILE A 220 -24.67 14.96 -0.51
C ILE A 220 -25.77 14.60 -1.51
N GLN A 221 -26.08 15.51 -2.40
CA GLN A 221 -26.96 15.29 -3.53
C GLN A 221 -26.16 14.73 -4.71
N PHE A 222 -26.75 13.77 -5.43
CA PHE A 222 -26.14 13.22 -6.64
C PHE A 222 -26.77 13.85 -7.87
N GLU A 223 -25.97 14.38 -8.77
CA GLU A 223 -26.35 14.87 -10.08
C GLU A 223 -25.60 14.06 -11.14
N ILE A 224 -26.28 13.06 -11.70
CA ILE A 224 -25.70 12.17 -12.71
C ILE A 224 -26.44 12.39 -14.02
N ASN A 225 -25.78 13.01 -14.97
CA ASN A 225 -26.32 13.32 -16.28
C ASN A 225 -25.77 12.34 -17.32
N HIS A 226 -26.67 11.76 -18.10
CA HIS A 226 -26.32 10.89 -19.22
C HIS A 226 -26.61 11.63 -20.53
N TYR A 227 -25.56 11.99 -21.25
CA TYR A 227 -25.68 12.83 -22.46
C TYR A 227 -25.94 12.06 -23.75
N GLU A 228 -25.72 10.76 -23.79
CA GLU A 228 -26.11 9.93 -24.93
C GLU A 228 -26.23 8.45 -24.57
N SER A 229 -27.14 7.77 -25.27
CA SER A 229 -27.43 6.37 -25.06
C SER A 229 -26.61 5.46 -25.98
N LYS A 230 -25.80 4.60 -25.41
CA LYS A 230 -25.29 3.34 -25.98
C LYS A 230 -24.33 3.41 -27.18
N ILE A 231 -24.01 4.59 -27.76
CA ILE A 231 -23.13 4.71 -28.92
C ILE A 231 -21.90 5.53 -28.56
N LYS A 232 -20.73 5.03 -28.94
CA LYS A 232 -19.47 5.75 -28.79
C LYS A 232 -19.41 6.87 -29.82
N LEU A 233 -19.29 8.12 -29.36
CA LEU A 233 -19.11 9.27 -30.24
C LEU A 233 -17.72 9.25 -30.91
N PRO A 234 -17.59 9.86 -32.11
CA PRO A 234 -16.30 10.20 -32.67
C PRO A 234 -15.49 11.04 -31.68
N LYS A 235 -14.17 10.82 -31.63
CA LYS A 235 -13.30 11.41 -30.61
C LYS A 235 -13.40 12.95 -30.57
N ALA A 236 -13.37 13.62 -31.71
CA ALA A 236 -13.43 15.08 -31.79
C ALA A 236 -14.75 15.62 -31.24
N GLU A 237 -15.87 15.04 -31.65
CA GLU A 237 -17.21 15.42 -31.20
C GLU A 237 -17.40 15.21 -29.69
N TYR A 238 -16.91 14.07 -29.17
CA TYR A 238 -16.92 13.79 -27.74
C TYR A 238 -16.11 14.84 -26.97
N GLU A 239 -14.87 15.13 -27.42
CA GLU A 239 -13.99 16.10 -26.75
C GLU A 239 -14.58 17.50 -26.76
N GLU A 240 -15.20 17.91 -27.87
CA GLU A 240 -15.87 19.22 -27.98
C GLU A 240 -17.06 19.33 -27.02
N LYS A 241 -18.00 18.36 -27.08
CA LYS A 241 -19.19 18.37 -26.21
C LYS A 241 -18.81 18.34 -24.73
N LYS A 242 -17.88 17.47 -24.36
CA LYS A 242 -17.42 17.28 -23.00
C LYS A 242 -16.72 18.55 -22.45
N THR A 243 -15.88 19.18 -23.27
CA THR A 243 -15.18 20.41 -22.94
C THR A 243 -16.15 21.56 -22.76
N LYS A 244 -17.16 21.68 -23.64
CA LYS A 244 -18.21 22.71 -23.53
C LYS A 244 -18.97 22.59 -22.22
N ILE A 245 -19.46 21.39 -21.86
CA ILE A 245 -20.18 21.14 -20.60
C ILE A 245 -19.31 21.50 -19.40
N LEU A 246 -18.05 21.06 -19.39
CA LEU A 246 -17.13 21.42 -18.30
C LEU A 246 -16.93 22.93 -18.22
N ASN A 247 -16.75 23.61 -19.35
CA ASN A 247 -16.55 25.07 -19.38
C ASN A 247 -17.77 25.82 -18.83
N ASP A 248 -18.98 25.45 -19.25
CA ASP A 248 -20.21 26.06 -18.76
C ASP A 248 -20.35 25.91 -17.25
N ARG A 249 -20.01 24.74 -16.71
CA ARG A 249 -19.99 24.51 -15.26
C ARG A 249 -18.91 25.33 -14.55
N LEU A 250 -17.70 25.42 -15.10
CA LEU A 250 -16.62 26.23 -14.52
C LEU A 250 -17.00 27.70 -14.44
N LEU A 251 -17.60 28.25 -15.49
CA LEU A 251 -18.08 29.62 -15.49
C LEU A 251 -19.12 29.84 -14.40
N TYR A 252 -20.11 28.97 -14.31
CA TYR A 252 -21.11 29.02 -13.26
C TYR A 252 -20.51 29.01 -11.85
N TRP A 253 -19.57 28.09 -11.56
CA TRP A 253 -18.94 28.00 -10.24
C TRP A 253 -18.03 29.19 -9.92
N LEU A 254 -17.37 29.77 -10.93
CA LEU A 254 -16.57 30.98 -10.77
C LEU A 254 -17.43 32.20 -10.48
N GLU A 255 -18.57 32.35 -11.15
CA GLU A 255 -19.53 33.43 -10.93
C GLU A 255 -20.15 33.39 -9.53
N HIS A 256 -20.49 32.19 -9.05
CA HIS A 256 -21.09 31.99 -7.74
C HIS A 256 -20.06 31.78 -6.62
N ASN A 257 -18.77 31.82 -6.93
CA ASN A 257 -17.66 31.51 -6.01
C ASN A 257 -17.84 30.16 -5.28
N SER A 258 -18.44 29.17 -5.96
CA SER A 258 -18.75 27.86 -5.40
C SER A 258 -17.50 27.00 -5.24
N LYS A 259 -17.23 26.56 -4.04
CA LYS A 259 -16.02 25.78 -3.72
C LYS A 259 -16.11 24.36 -4.29
N THR A 260 -15.38 24.13 -5.38
CA THR A 260 -15.54 22.94 -6.23
C THR A 260 -14.23 22.20 -6.48
N ILE A 261 -14.24 20.87 -6.33
CA ILE A 261 -13.16 20.00 -6.77
C ILE A 261 -13.56 19.32 -8.08
N VAL A 262 -12.70 19.44 -9.10
CA VAL A 262 -12.87 18.78 -10.41
C VAL A 262 -11.86 17.66 -10.52
N TYR A 263 -12.31 16.43 -10.46
CA TYR A 263 -11.46 15.24 -10.60
C TYR A 263 -11.28 14.82 -12.06
N PHE A 264 -10.03 14.76 -12.48
CA PHE A 264 -9.64 14.24 -13.78
C PHE A 264 -9.06 12.82 -13.66
N PRO A 265 -9.29 11.94 -14.66
CA PRO A 265 -8.77 10.58 -14.65
C PRO A 265 -7.24 10.52 -14.73
N TYR A 266 -6.62 11.52 -15.35
CA TYR A 266 -5.15 11.60 -15.52
C TYR A 266 -4.61 12.99 -15.17
N ALA A 267 -3.39 13.03 -14.62
CA ALA A 267 -2.68 14.28 -14.35
C ALA A 267 -2.44 15.12 -15.62
N SER A 268 -2.20 14.45 -16.76
CA SER A 268 -2.05 15.13 -18.06
C SER A 268 -3.32 15.87 -18.48
N TYR A 269 -4.52 15.37 -18.14
CA TYR A 269 -5.78 16.04 -18.44
C TYR A 269 -5.98 17.26 -17.57
N ALA A 270 -5.76 17.16 -16.26
CA ALA A 270 -5.83 18.30 -15.36
C ALA A 270 -4.87 19.43 -15.78
N LYS A 271 -3.64 19.09 -16.20
CA LYS A 271 -2.65 20.05 -16.70
C LYS A 271 -3.08 20.71 -18.03
N LYS A 272 -3.58 19.91 -18.97
CA LYS A 272 -4.06 20.43 -20.27
C LYS A 272 -5.26 21.35 -20.06
N ALA A 273 -6.20 20.98 -19.19
CA ALA A 273 -7.33 21.81 -18.84
C ALA A 273 -6.89 23.13 -18.20
N SER A 274 -5.95 23.11 -17.26
CA SER A 274 -5.46 24.35 -16.63
C SER A 274 -4.74 25.30 -17.59
N LYS A 275 -4.26 24.81 -18.74
CA LYS A 275 -3.58 25.58 -19.78
C LYS A 275 -4.44 25.84 -21.02
N GLY A 276 -5.68 25.34 -21.06
CA GLY A 276 -6.55 25.44 -22.24
C GLY A 276 -6.00 24.72 -23.48
N LEU A 277 -5.20 23.64 -23.29
CA LEU A 277 -4.61 22.86 -24.37
C LEU A 277 -5.52 21.70 -24.77
N GLN A 278 -5.41 21.25 -26.02
CA GLN A 278 -6.19 20.12 -26.51
C GLN A 278 -6.15 18.89 -25.58
N PRO A 279 -7.28 18.23 -25.27
CA PRO A 279 -8.63 18.44 -25.85
C PRO A 279 -9.46 19.56 -25.20
N PHE A 280 -8.90 20.36 -24.32
CA PHE A 280 -9.59 21.41 -23.53
C PHE A 280 -9.44 22.80 -24.18
N ALA A 281 -9.31 22.89 -25.49
CA ALA A 281 -9.31 24.19 -26.18
C ALA A 281 -10.64 24.93 -25.94
N GLY A 282 -10.57 26.21 -25.54
CA GLY A 282 -11.74 27.01 -25.23
C GLY A 282 -12.24 26.90 -23.79
N ILE A 283 -11.60 26.11 -22.92
CA ILE A 283 -11.91 26.13 -21.50
C ILE A 283 -11.41 27.42 -20.85
N THR A 284 -12.14 27.92 -19.86
CA THR A 284 -11.69 29.08 -19.09
C THR A 284 -10.42 28.77 -18.29
N THR A 285 -9.40 29.62 -18.40
CA THR A 285 -8.11 29.51 -17.71
C THR A 285 -7.94 30.58 -16.64
N ASP A 286 -8.97 30.78 -15.82
CA ASP A 286 -8.98 31.78 -14.75
C ASP A 286 -7.92 31.47 -13.68
N LYS A 287 -7.23 32.51 -13.17
CA LYS A 287 -6.22 32.41 -12.11
C LYS A 287 -6.79 31.89 -10.78
N ARG A 288 -8.12 31.97 -10.60
CA ARG A 288 -8.83 31.41 -9.44
C ARG A 288 -8.98 29.87 -9.50
N ILE A 289 -8.52 29.23 -10.57
CA ILE A 289 -8.48 27.77 -10.68
C ILE A 289 -7.10 27.29 -10.23
N GLY A 290 -7.06 26.45 -9.20
CA GLY A 290 -5.85 25.76 -8.75
C GLY A 290 -5.68 24.41 -9.43
N THR A 291 -4.46 23.86 -9.47
CA THR A 291 -4.20 22.52 -10.00
C THR A 291 -3.36 21.71 -9.02
N PHE A 292 -3.86 20.54 -8.63
CA PHE A 292 -3.24 19.63 -7.69
C PHE A 292 -3.15 18.21 -8.28
N THR A 293 -1.97 17.86 -8.78
CA THR A 293 -1.74 16.56 -9.45
C THR A 293 -0.49 15.87 -8.93
N SER A 294 -0.20 14.68 -9.41
CA SER A 294 1.12 14.04 -9.25
C SER A 294 2.18 14.77 -10.07
N LYS A 295 3.47 14.46 -9.83
CA LYS A 295 4.67 15.11 -10.39
C LYS A 295 4.52 15.59 -11.83
N ASN A 296 5.12 16.75 -12.12
CA ASN A 296 5.22 17.34 -13.44
C ASN A 296 6.68 17.20 -13.94
N ASP A 297 6.84 16.64 -15.15
CA ASP A 297 8.17 16.46 -15.75
C ASP A 297 8.78 17.78 -16.27
N ASP A 298 7.94 18.83 -16.42
CA ASP A 298 8.34 20.13 -16.95
C ASP A 298 8.87 21.11 -15.88
N MET A 299 8.93 20.70 -14.60
CA MET A 299 9.31 21.56 -13.47
C MET A 299 10.29 20.87 -12.54
N THR A 300 11.15 21.65 -11.87
CA THR A 300 11.94 21.12 -10.75
C THR A 300 11.00 20.64 -9.64
N ILE A 301 11.50 19.70 -8.81
CA ILE A 301 10.70 19.12 -7.72
C ILE A 301 10.25 20.21 -6.74
N GLU A 302 11.14 21.16 -6.44
CA GLU A 302 10.88 22.28 -5.52
C GLU A 302 9.79 23.22 -6.07
N ALA A 303 9.90 23.64 -7.34
CA ALA A 303 8.93 24.51 -8.00
C ALA A 303 7.54 23.82 -8.12
N PHE A 304 7.54 22.52 -8.39
CA PHE A 304 6.31 21.74 -8.44
C PHE A 304 5.63 21.63 -7.07
N ASN A 305 6.40 21.35 -6.02
CA ASN A 305 5.87 21.24 -4.65
C ASN A 305 5.33 22.61 -4.18
N GLU A 306 6.01 23.71 -4.52
CA GLU A 306 5.56 25.05 -4.18
C GLU A 306 4.27 25.42 -4.92
N ALA A 307 4.18 25.16 -6.23
CA ALA A 307 2.94 25.38 -6.99
C ALA A 307 1.76 24.58 -6.44
N LYS A 308 2.02 23.35 -6.04
CA LYS A 308 1.04 22.47 -5.42
C LYS A 308 0.58 22.98 -4.06
N ARG A 309 1.51 23.48 -3.25
CA ARG A 309 1.22 24.12 -1.95
C ARG A 309 0.36 25.38 -2.15
N GLN A 310 0.73 26.25 -3.09
CA GLN A 310 -0.02 27.48 -3.38
C GLN A 310 -1.43 27.20 -3.91
N ALA A 311 -1.60 26.18 -4.76
CA ALA A 311 -2.91 25.76 -5.23
C ALA A 311 -3.79 25.26 -4.07
N PHE A 312 -3.21 24.46 -3.17
CA PHE A 312 -3.90 23.94 -2.01
C PHE A 312 -4.29 25.04 -1.01
N GLU A 313 -3.34 25.89 -0.62
CA GLU A 313 -3.61 26.99 0.31
C GLU A 313 -4.62 27.99 -0.27
N GLY A 314 -4.51 28.33 -1.55
CA GLY A 314 -5.47 29.20 -2.24
C GLY A 314 -6.89 28.60 -2.25
N PHE A 315 -7.01 27.27 -2.44
CA PHE A 315 -8.29 26.58 -2.37
C PHE A 315 -8.83 26.53 -0.93
N ARG A 316 -7.98 26.26 0.04
CA ARG A 316 -8.35 26.23 1.47
C ARG A 316 -8.87 27.58 1.93
N GLN A 317 -8.20 28.67 1.56
CA GLN A 317 -8.57 30.05 1.93
C GLN A 317 -9.73 30.64 1.12
N GLY A 318 -10.21 29.94 0.07
CA GLY A 318 -11.25 30.42 -0.82
C GLY A 318 -10.80 31.37 -1.93
N ASN A 319 -9.50 31.73 -1.99
CA ASN A 319 -8.94 32.56 -3.06
C ASN A 319 -8.96 31.88 -4.44
N LYS A 320 -9.01 30.54 -4.41
CA LYS A 320 -9.16 29.67 -5.58
C LYS A 320 -10.36 28.76 -5.35
N PRO A 321 -11.57 29.16 -5.71
CA PRO A 321 -12.78 28.37 -5.46
C PRO A 321 -12.81 27.04 -6.24
N ILE A 322 -12.05 26.92 -7.31
CA ILE A 322 -11.99 25.69 -8.11
C ILE A 322 -10.62 25.03 -8.02
N LEU A 323 -10.60 23.71 -7.82
CA LEU A 323 -9.39 22.92 -7.80
C LEU A 323 -9.47 21.77 -8.81
N PHE A 324 -8.60 21.79 -9.82
CA PHE A 324 -8.37 20.65 -10.70
C PHE A 324 -7.50 19.63 -10.00
N ALA A 325 -8.01 18.42 -9.85
CA ALA A 325 -7.39 17.39 -9.07
C ALA A 325 -7.36 16.05 -9.80
N THR A 326 -6.51 15.15 -9.31
CA THR A 326 -6.56 13.71 -9.61
C THR A 326 -6.73 12.97 -8.30
N LYS A 327 -6.86 11.64 -8.34
CA LYS A 327 -6.89 10.79 -7.15
C LYS A 327 -5.77 11.13 -6.13
N ALA A 328 -4.66 11.73 -6.56
CA ALA A 328 -3.58 12.19 -5.67
C ALA A 328 -4.03 13.24 -4.63
N PHE A 329 -5.12 13.95 -4.89
CA PHE A 329 -5.77 14.85 -3.93
C PHE A 329 -6.69 14.08 -2.95
N GLY A 330 -6.74 12.76 -3.06
CA GLY A 330 -7.71 11.91 -2.39
C GLY A 330 -7.43 11.63 -0.92
N MET A 331 -6.19 11.70 -0.43
CA MET A 331 -5.85 11.21 0.90
C MET A 331 -5.21 12.31 1.75
N GLY A 332 -5.65 12.44 3.01
CA GLY A 332 -5.00 13.30 4.00
C GLY A 332 -5.30 14.80 3.91
N VAL A 333 -6.26 15.21 3.10
CA VAL A 333 -6.63 16.64 2.96
C VAL A 333 -7.93 16.91 3.70
N ASP A 334 -7.88 17.82 4.65
CA ASP A 334 -9.03 18.24 5.46
C ASP A 334 -9.46 19.65 5.02
N ILE A 335 -10.54 19.71 4.25
CA ILE A 335 -11.22 20.94 3.82
C ILE A 335 -12.71 20.72 4.05
N ASP A 336 -13.30 21.58 4.88
CA ASP A 336 -14.64 21.32 5.42
C ASP A 336 -15.76 21.91 4.58
N ASP A 337 -15.46 22.89 3.74
CA ASP A 337 -16.42 23.77 3.07
C ASP A 337 -16.52 23.55 1.56
N VAL A 338 -16.22 22.35 1.09
CA VAL A 338 -16.40 21.98 -0.32
C VAL A 338 -17.89 21.77 -0.61
N GLU A 339 -18.39 22.48 -1.61
CA GLU A 339 -19.80 22.40 -2.03
C GLU A 339 -19.99 21.38 -3.14
N ASN A 340 -19.10 21.35 -4.13
CA ASN A 340 -19.24 20.47 -5.28
C ASN A 340 -18.03 19.59 -5.49
N VAL A 341 -18.30 18.34 -5.84
CA VAL A 341 -17.29 17.41 -6.37
C VAL A 341 -17.74 16.96 -7.76
N TYR A 342 -17.00 17.35 -8.76
CA TYR A 342 -17.26 17.02 -10.16
C TYR A 342 -16.28 15.98 -10.66
N HIS A 343 -16.79 14.91 -11.25
CA HIS A 343 -15.99 13.91 -11.94
C HIS A 343 -16.05 14.12 -13.45
N TYR A 344 -14.91 14.48 -14.03
CA TYR A 344 -14.79 14.58 -15.49
C TYR A 344 -15.04 13.22 -16.18
N ALA A 345 -14.65 12.13 -15.52
CA ALA A 345 -14.97 10.77 -15.94
C ALA A 345 -15.16 9.90 -14.68
N VAL A 346 -15.92 8.82 -14.80
CA VAL A 346 -16.14 7.88 -13.70
C VAL A 346 -14.81 7.31 -13.20
N THR A 347 -14.75 7.07 -11.90
CA THR A 347 -13.58 6.48 -11.23
C THR A 347 -13.38 5.01 -11.60
N GLY A 348 -12.19 4.47 -11.31
CA GLY A 348 -11.89 3.07 -11.58
C GLY A 348 -12.68 2.07 -10.72
N ASN A 349 -13.13 2.48 -9.54
CA ASN A 349 -13.94 1.67 -8.61
C ASN A 349 -14.84 2.54 -7.73
N LEU A 350 -15.84 1.90 -7.12
CA LEU A 350 -16.83 2.58 -6.28
C LEU A 350 -16.22 3.17 -5.00
N CYS A 351 -15.23 2.50 -4.41
CA CYS A 351 -14.57 2.99 -3.18
C CYS A 351 -13.88 4.34 -3.42
N ASP A 352 -13.18 4.49 -4.55
CA ASP A 352 -12.55 5.75 -4.94
C ASP A 352 -13.61 6.85 -5.12
N TYR A 353 -14.71 6.53 -5.80
CA TYR A 353 -15.82 7.48 -6.00
C TYR A 353 -16.39 7.98 -4.67
N VAL A 354 -16.74 7.06 -3.76
CA VAL A 354 -17.27 7.40 -2.43
C VAL A 354 -16.27 8.23 -1.61
N GLN A 355 -14.98 7.94 -1.72
CA GLN A 355 -13.92 8.67 -1.04
C GLN A 355 -13.78 10.11 -1.57
N GLU A 356 -13.88 10.28 -2.88
CA GLU A 356 -13.74 11.56 -3.56
C GLU A 356 -14.96 12.45 -3.32
N ILE A 357 -16.19 11.93 -3.47
CA ILE A 357 -17.42 12.70 -3.17
C ILE A 357 -17.55 13.00 -1.68
N GLY A 358 -17.01 12.15 -0.80
CA GLY A 358 -17.02 12.34 0.65
C GLY A 358 -16.25 13.59 1.13
N ARG A 359 -15.64 14.35 0.21
CA ARG A 359 -15.03 15.67 0.49
C ARG A 359 -16.04 16.79 0.52
N ALA A 360 -17.17 16.64 -0.18
CA ALA A 360 -18.25 17.60 -0.10
C ALA A 360 -18.96 17.56 1.26
N ALA A 361 -19.51 18.68 1.68
CA ALA A 361 -20.40 18.82 2.84
C ALA A 361 -19.80 18.31 4.17
N ARG A 362 -18.53 18.53 4.45
CA ARG A 362 -17.93 18.14 5.75
C ARG A 362 -18.32 19.07 6.88
N LYS A 363 -18.49 20.35 6.57
CA LYS A 363 -18.94 21.33 7.55
C LYS A 363 -20.43 21.19 7.79
N LYS A 364 -20.83 21.12 9.05
CA LYS A 364 -22.24 21.03 9.44
C LYS A 364 -23.04 22.20 8.84
N GLY A 365 -24.14 21.87 8.16
CA GLY A 365 -25.03 22.85 7.53
C GLY A 365 -24.74 23.13 6.05
N ILE A 366 -23.64 22.63 5.49
CA ILE A 366 -23.38 22.68 4.05
C ILE A 366 -24.00 21.45 3.40
N LYS A 367 -24.77 21.67 2.31
CA LYS A 367 -25.19 20.61 1.40
C LYS A 367 -24.17 20.50 0.28
N GLY A 368 -23.75 19.30 -0.04
CA GLY A 368 -22.80 19.03 -1.11
C GLY A 368 -23.48 18.46 -2.34
N THR A 369 -22.87 18.65 -3.51
CA THR A 369 -23.32 18.02 -4.75
C THR A 369 -22.20 17.22 -5.38
N ALA A 370 -22.47 15.94 -5.65
CA ALA A 370 -21.60 15.06 -6.42
C ALA A 370 -22.11 15.00 -7.86
N ILE A 371 -21.32 15.55 -8.79
CA ILE A 371 -21.73 15.78 -10.16
C ILE A 371 -20.92 14.90 -11.12
N THR A 372 -21.60 14.23 -12.01
CA THR A 372 -20.97 13.45 -13.09
C THR A 372 -21.74 13.62 -14.39
N ASP A 373 -21.09 14.18 -15.40
CA ASP A 373 -21.61 14.27 -16.76
C ASP A 373 -21.06 13.11 -17.58
N ASN A 374 -21.85 12.06 -17.76
CA ASN A 374 -21.40 10.80 -18.29
C ASN A 374 -21.72 10.62 -19.78
N PHE A 375 -20.70 10.23 -20.54
CA PHE A 375 -20.79 9.78 -21.92
C PHE A 375 -20.37 8.32 -22.02
N TYR A 376 -20.87 7.59 -23.00
CA TYR A 376 -20.43 6.21 -23.25
C TYR A 376 -18.90 6.10 -23.46
N ASN A 377 -18.30 7.16 -24.01
CA ASN A 377 -16.85 7.26 -24.21
C ASN A 377 -16.06 7.22 -22.88
N ASP A 378 -16.66 7.67 -21.76
CA ASP A 378 -16.01 7.71 -20.44
C ASP A 378 -15.68 6.32 -19.90
N LEU A 379 -16.39 5.28 -20.34
CA LEU A 379 -16.09 3.89 -19.99
C LEU A 379 -14.67 3.47 -20.40
N ALA A 380 -14.08 4.14 -21.39
CA ALA A 380 -12.70 3.88 -21.79
C ALA A 380 -11.70 4.28 -20.69
N PHE A 381 -11.97 5.39 -19.97
CA PHE A 381 -11.14 5.81 -18.82
C PHE A 381 -11.23 4.78 -17.69
N MET A 382 -12.44 4.36 -17.34
CA MET A 382 -12.66 3.34 -16.31
C MET A 382 -11.93 2.02 -16.68
N LYS A 383 -12.10 1.53 -17.91
CA LYS A 383 -11.43 0.32 -18.40
C LYS A 383 -9.91 0.46 -18.35
N THR A 384 -9.37 1.63 -18.71
CA THR A 384 -7.92 1.87 -18.69
C THR A 384 -7.41 1.97 -17.26
N LEU A 385 -8.08 2.74 -16.39
CA LEU A 385 -7.70 2.86 -14.97
C LEU A 385 -7.78 1.52 -14.24
N PHE A 386 -8.81 0.73 -14.50
CA PHE A 386 -8.95 -0.61 -13.97
C PHE A 386 -7.93 -1.58 -14.57
N GLY A 387 -7.68 -1.48 -15.89
CA GLY A 387 -6.73 -2.34 -16.62
C GLY A 387 -5.26 -2.03 -16.33
N MET A 388 -4.89 -0.78 -15.98
CA MET A 388 -3.50 -0.41 -15.68
C MET A 388 -2.92 -1.15 -14.46
N SER A 389 -3.77 -1.64 -13.59
CA SER A 389 -3.37 -2.35 -12.38
C SER A 389 -3.69 -3.85 -12.42
N GLN A 390 -4.38 -4.34 -13.45
CA GLN A 390 -4.65 -5.77 -13.58
C GLN A 390 -3.44 -6.54 -14.07
N ILE A 391 -3.05 -7.53 -13.28
CA ILE A 391 -2.10 -8.55 -13.68
C ILE A 391 -2.89 -9.63 -14.41
N ARG A 392 -2.49 -9.92 -15.64
CA ARG A 392 -3.17 -10.93 -16.47
C ARG A 392 -2.63 -12.33 -16.15
N GLN A 393 -3.48 -13.34 -16.30
CA GLN A 393 -3.11 -14.73 -16.03
C GLN A 393 -1.84 -15.17 -16.75
N TYR A 394 -1.64 -14.76 -18.03
CA TYR A 394 -0.43 -15.09 -18.76
C TYR A 394 0.84 -14.47 -18.14
N GLN A 395 0.73 -13.30 -17.50
CA GLN A 395 1.86 -12.66 -16.82
C GLN A 395 2.23 -13.42 -15.56
N ILE A 396 1.24 -13.88 -14.80
CA ILE A 396 1.47 -14.75 -13.63
C ILE A 396 2.15 -16.05 -14.05
N LYS A 397 1.66 -16.67 -15.12
CA LYS A 397 2.28 -17.87 -15.69
C LYS A 397 3.72 -17.62 -16.15
N ALA A 398 3.99 -16.50 -16.81
CA ALA A 398 5.33 -16.13 -17.25
C ALA A 398 6.29 -15.86 -16.08
N VAL A 399 5.81 -15.23 -15.00
CA VAL A 399 6.59 -15.04 -13.78
C VAL A 399 6.90 -16.40 -13.15
N LEU A 400 5.92 -17.28 -13.01
CA LEU A 400 6.12 -18.63 -12.45
C LEU A 400 7.12 -19.44 -13.29
N SER A 401 7.01 -19.41 -14.62
CA SER A 401 7.97 -20.03 -15.52
C SER A 401 9.38 -19.48 -15.32
N GLY A 402 9.54 -18.15 -15.23
CA GLY A 402 10.84 -17.52 -14.97
C GLY A 402 11.46 -17.91 -13.62
N ILE A 403 10.64 -18.08 -12.59
CA ILE A 403 11.09 -18.59 -11.28
C ILE A 403 11.57 -20.03 -11.43
N TYR A 404 10.81 -20.87 -12.13
CA TYR A 404 11.16 -22.27 -12.36
C TYR A 404 12.46 -22.40 -13.19
N ASP A 405 12.60 -21.60 -14.25
CA ASP A 405 13.82 -21.56 -15.06
C ASP A 405 15.03 -21.14 -14.22
N THR A 406 14.86 -20.17 -13.35
CA THR A 406 15.90 -19.73 -12.41
C THR A 406 16.26 -20.84 -11.43
N TYR A 407 15.28 -21.52 -10.87
CA TYR A 407 15.48 -22.67 -9.99
C TYR A 407 16.30 -23.77 -10.69
N ARG A 408 15.93 -24.11 -11.93
CA ARG A 408 16.65 -25.11 -12.73
C ARG A 408 18.08 -24.68 -13.04
N SER A 409 18.28 -23.42 -13.43
CA SER A 409 19.60 -22.88 -13.75
C SER A 409 20.56 -22.82 -12.55
N LYS A 410 20.01 -22.84 -11.34
CA LYS A 410 20.78 -22.85 -10.09
C LYS A 410 20.88 -24.25 -9.46
N ASN A 411 20.92 -25.30 -10.27
CA ASN A 411 21.07 -26.69 -9.85
C ASN A 411 19.98 -27.12 -8.84
N ASN A 412 18.75 -26.69 -9.07
CA ASN A 412 17.60 -26.95 -8.20
C ASN A 412 17.79 -26.42 -6.76
N ASN A 413 18.56 -25.37 -6.58
CA ASN A 413 18.65 -24.70 -5.30
C ASN A 413 17.32 -24.00 -4.99
N ARG A 414 16.69 -24.38 -3.89
CA ARG A 414 15.38 -23.88 -3.47
C ARG A 414 15.41 -22.49 -2.85
N SER A 415 16.57 -21.94 -2.53
CA SER A 415 16.73 -20.61 -1.96
C SER A 415 17.65 -19.78 -2.83
N PHE A 416 17.10 -18.83 -3.58
CA PHE A 416 17.86 -18.04 -4.53
C PHE A 416 17.36 -16.61 -4.62
N LEU A 417 18.19 -15.76 -5.20
CA LEU A 417 17.84 -14.38 -5.50
C LEU A 417 17.38 -14.26 -6.95
N ILE A 418 16.33 -13.46 -7.18
CA ILE A 418 15.91 -13.04 -8.51
C ILE A 418 16.08 -11.54 -8.66
N SER A 419 16.42 -11.12 -9.86
CA SER A 419 16.46 -9.72 -10.26
C SER A 419 15.09 -9.29 -10.76
N PRO A 420 14.46 -8.28 -10.18
CA PRO A 420 13.21 -7.74 -10.71
C PRO A 420 13.31 -7.31 -12.18
N GLU A 421 14.45 -6.75 -12.57
CA GLU A 421 14.70 -6.28 -13.93
C GLU A 421 14.59 -7.42 -14.96
N SER A 422 14.97 -8.64 -14.60
CA SER A 422 14.88 -9.81 -15.47
C SER A 422 13.44 -10.21 -15.81
N PHE A 423 12.44 -9.63 -15.15
CA PHE A 423 11.02 -9.91 -15.34
C PHE A 423 10.23 -8.72 -15.91
N THR A 424 10.86 -7.55 -16.06
CA THR A 424 10.15 -6.34 -16.53
C THR A 424 9.55 -6.52 -17.91
N TYR A 425 10.20 -7.29 -18.79
CA TYR A 425 9.70 -7.59 -20.14
C TYR A 425 8.31 -8.24 -20.16
N ILE A 426 7.91 -8.91 -19.08
CA ILE A 426 6.59 -9.56 -18.96
C ILE A 426 5.49 -8.51 -18.88
N PHE A 427 5.81 -7.34 -18.32
CA PHE A 427 4.86 -6.27 -18.04
C PHE A 427 4.91 -5.13 -19.06
N ASN A 428 6.01 -4.99 -19.81
CA ASN A 428 6.12 -4.02 -20.87
C ASN A 428 5.18 -4.37 -22.02
N GLY A 429 4.05 -3.67 -22.09
CA GLY A 429 3.11 -3.73 -23.20
C GLY A 429 3.54 -2.81 -24.35
N LYS A 430 2.60 -2.48 -25.26
CA LYS A 430 2.81 -1.54 -26.38
C LYS A 430 3.04 -0.07 -25.97
N GLY A 431 3.08 0.24 -24.67
CA GLY A 431 3.46 1.54 -24.11
C GLY A 431 4.63 1.35 -23.16
N VAL A 432 5.57 2.29 -23.18
CA VAL A 432 6.72 2.29 -22.26
C VAL A 432 6.19 2.44 -20.84
N GLU A 433 6.05 1.33 -20.12
CA GLU A 433 5.79 1.39 -18.69
C GLU A 433 7.09 1.73 -17.95
N ASP A 434 6.97 2.57 -16.95
CA ASP A 434 8.04 2.88 -16.01
C ASP A 434 8.54 1.59 -15.32
N GLU A 435 9.85 1.42 -15.27
CA GLU A 435 10.52 0.26 -14.65
C GLU A 435 10.02 0.01 -13.22
N LYS A 436 9.78 1.07 -12.46
CA LYS A 436 9.25 0.98 -11.09
C LYS A 436 7.83 0.37 -11.06
N SER A 437 7.01 0.69 -12.05
CA SER A 437 5.69 0.09 -12.21
C SER A 437 5.79 -1.41 -12.50
N CYS A 438 6.70 -1.81 -13.39
CA CYS A 438 6.95 -3.22 -13.70
C CYS A 438 7.46 -4.01 -12.50
N ILE A 439 8.33 -3.42 -11.69
CA ILE A 439 8.84 -4.03 -10.46
C ILE A 439 7.70 -4.23 -9.43
N ASN A 440 6.81 -3.26 -9.29
CA ASN A 440 5.65 -3.38 -8.41
C ASN A 440 4.69 -4.47 -8.89
N LYS A 441 4.46 -4.57 -10.20
CA LYS A 441 3.66 -5.66 -10.79
C LYS A 441 4.28 -7.04 -10.53
N LEU A 442 5.61 -7.15 -10.64
CA LEU A 442 6.31 -8.40 -10.28
C LEU A 442 6.07 -8.78 -8.82
N LYS A 443 6.27 -7.83 -7.89
CA LYS A 443 5.99 -8.07 -6.47
C LYS A 443 4.56 -8.54 -6.25
N THR A 444 3.61 -7.92 -6.92
CA THR A 444 2.20 -8.33 -6.85
C THR A 444 1.99 -9.75 -7.38
N CYS A 445 2.60 -10.11 -8.52
CA CYS A 445 2.55 -11.49 -9.04
C CYS A 445 3.10 -12.51 -8.04
N LEU A 446 4.24 -12.19 -7.41
CA LEU A 446 4.86 -13.08 -6.42
C LEU A 446 3.97 -13.31 -5.21
N LEU A 447 3.28 -12.26 -4.77
CA LEU A 447 2.31 -12.34 -3.68
C LEU A 447 1.06 -13.13 -4.06
N MET A 448 0.55 -12.90 -5.26
CA MET A 448 -0.59 -13.67 -5.78
C MET A 448 -0.25 -15.16 -5.84
N LEU A 449 0.94 -15.51 -6.33
CA LEU A 449 1.41 -16.89 -6.35
C LEU A 449 1.54 -17.47 -4.95
N GLU A 450 2.14 -16.73 -4.01
CA GLU A 450 2.26 -17.18 -2.61
C GLU A 450 0.88 -17.47 -2.00
N LYS A 451 -0.09 -16.57 -2.24
CA LYS A 451 -1.45 -16.73 -1.73
C LYS A 451 -2.21 -17.85 -2.41
N ASP A 452 -2.20 -17.90 -3.74
CA ASP A 452 -2.90 -18.93 -4.51
C ASP A 452 -2.44 -20.34 -4.12
N PHE A 453 -1.12 -20.53 -3.98
CA PHE A 453 -0.59 -21.79 -3.49
C PHE A 453 -1.02 -22.08 -2.04
N TYR A 454 -1.03 -21.07 -1.17
CA TYR A 454 -1.46 -21.25 0.20
C TYR A 454 -2.95 -21.61 0.29
N ASP A 455 -3.79 -20.92 -0.45
CA ASP A 455 -5.24 -21.17 -0.49
C ASP A 455 -5.54 -22.56 -1.05
N LYS A 456 -4.78 -23.00 -2.06
CA LYS A 456 -5.00 -24.28 -2.75
C LYS A 456 -4.42 -25.49 -2.02
N TYR A 457 -3.25 -25.35 -1.43
CA TYR A 457 -2.49 -26.46 -0.85
C TYR A 457 -2.27 -26.35 0.65
N ASN A 458 -2.80 -25.29 1.29
CA ASN A 458 -2.60 -24.96 2.70
C ASN A 458 -1.12 -24.86 3.11
N PHE A 459 -0.23 -24.56 2.16
CA PHE A 459 1.16 -24.20 2.44
C PHE A 459 1.73 -23.33 1.32
N LYS A 460 2.75 -22.55 1.67
CA LYS A 460 3.36 -21.60 0.74
C LYS A 460 4.45 -22.28 -0.07
N VAL A 461 4.12 -22.71 -1.28
CA VAL A 461 5.11 -23.36 -2.20
C VAL A 461 6.20 -22.38 -2.59
N ILE A 462 5.85 -21.12 -2.85
CA ILE A 462 6.80 -20.06 -3.18
C ILE A 462 6.66 -18.95 -2.14
N ILE A 463 7.77 -18.60 -1.50
CA ILE A 463 7.84 -17.46 -0.58
C ILE A 463 8.81 -16.45 -1.16
N SER A 464 8.36 -15.24 -1.43
CA SER A 464 9.21 -14.16 -1.92
C SER A 464 9.27 -13.01 -0.93
N ARG A 465 10.50 -12.54 -0.65
CA ARG A 465 10.74 -11.40 0.24
C ARG A 465 11.79 -10.48 -0.36
N PRO A 466 11.57 -9.15 -0.32
CA PRO A 466 12.59 -8.21 -0.70
C PRO A 466 13.80 -8.34 0.23
N GLN A 467 15.00 -8.38 -0.35
CA GLN A 467 16.22 -8.29 0.43
C GLN A 467 16.42 -6.83 0.86
N SER A 468 16.45 -6.62 2.17
CA SER A 468 16.76 -5.31 2.73
C SER A 468 18.20 -4.92 2.42
N VAL A 469 18.39 -3.71 1.89
CA VAL A 469 19.71 -3.14 1.56
C VAL A 469 20.03 -2.06 2.59
N PHE A 470 20.42 -2.45 3.80
CA PHE A 470 20.81 -1.47 4.82
C PHE A 470 22.31 -1.13 4.75
N THR A 471 23.16 -2.14 4.75
CA THR A 471 24.62 -2.01 4.69
C THR A 471 25.20 -2.50 3.37
N LYS A 472 24.43 -3.24 2.59
CA LYS A 472 24.83 -3.79 1.29
C LYS A 472 23.94 -3.23 0.19
N ALA A 473 24.51 -3.03 -0.99
CA ALA A 473 23.77 -2.71 -2.21
C ALA A 473 24.03 -3.79 -3.26
N TYR A 474 23.19 -3.83 -4.29
CA TYR A 474 23.43 -4.65 -5.47
C TYR A 474 23.83 -3.76 -6.63
N ILE A 475 24.89 -4.15 -7.32
CA ILE A 475 25.44 -3.43 -8.46
C ILE A 475 25.62 -4.39 -9.64
N CYS A 476 25.49 -3.86 -10.84
CA CYS A 476 25.80 -4.56 -12.07
C CYS A 476 27.14 -4.03 -12.62
N ILE A 477 28.10 -4.92 -12.80
CA ILE A 477 29.41 -4.58 -13.37
C ILE A 477 29.48 -5.16 -14.79
N HIS A 478 29.56 -4.30 -15.80
CA HIS A 478 29.74 -4.75 -17.18
C HIS A 478 31.06 -5.46 -17.36
N LYS A 479 31.11 -6.47 -18.20
CA LYS A 479 32.32 -7.30 -18.47
C LYS A 479 33.54 -6.46 -18.79
N GLU A 480 33.36 -5.40 -19.55
CA GLU A 480 34.43 -4.47 -19.91
C GLU A 480 35.12 -3.81 -18.69
N ASN A 481 34.39 -3.62 -17.62
CA ASN A 481 34.86 -2.94 -16.41
C ASN A 481 35.20 -3.91 -15.29
N GLU A 482 34.93 -5.19 -15.45
CA GLU A 482 35.07 -6.20 -14.40
C GLU A 482 36.52 -6.31 -13.93
N ALA A 483 37.47 -6.42 -14.84
CA ALA A 483 38.90 -6.46 -14.52
C ALA A 483 39.37 -5.20 -13.76
N LYS A 484 38.89 -4.03 -14.17
CA LYS A 484 39.23 -2.75 -13.53
C LYS A 484 38.69 -2.69 -12.09
N VAL A 485 37.49 -3.18 -11.86
CA VAL A 485 36.83 -3.16 -10.55
C VAL A 485 37.44 -4.22 -9.62
N LEU A 486 37.68 -5.42 -10.12
CA LEU A 486 38.27 -6.50 -9.33
C LEU A 486 39.76 -6.27 -8.96
N ASN A 487 40.46 -5.46 -9.72
CA ASN A 487 41.81 -5.02 -9.38
C ASN A 487 41.85 -3.73 -8.53
N SER A 488 40.70 -3.17 -8.19
CA SER A 488 40.62 -1.96 -7.36
C SER A 488 40.64 -2.27 -5.86
N LYS A 489 40.89 -1.23 -5.06
CA LYS A 489 40.81 -1.32 -3.59
C LYS A 489 39.45 -1.75 -3.07
N TYR A 490 38.40 -1.65 -3.89
CA TYR A 490 37.04 -2.00 -3.53
C TYR A 490 36.69 -3.49 -3.77
N ALA A 491 37.59 -4.24 -4.43
CA ALA A 491 37.33 -5.67 -4.75
C ALA A 491 36.94 -6.51 -3.53
N LYS A 492 37.59 -6.27 -2.40
CA LYS A 492 37.33 -6.98 -1.14
C LYS A 492 35.94 -6.69 -0.52
N CYS A 493 35.29 -5.59 -0.95
CA CYS A 493 33.95 -5.23 -0.52
C CYS A 493 32.86 -5.78 -1.45
N LEU A 494 33.26 -6.53 -2.48
CA LEU A 494 32.39 -7.10 -3.48
C LEU A 494 32.23 -8.60 -3.30
N GLU A 495 31.02 -9.10 -3.42
CA GLU A 495 30.70 -10.51 -3.42
C GLU A 495 29.89 -10.83 -4.68
N PHE A 496 30.44 -11.68 -5.54
CA PHE A 496 29.73 -12.14 -6.73
C PHE A 496 28.41 -12.85 -6.35
N LYS A 497 27.33 -12.52 -7.03
CA LYS A 497 26.02 -13.15 -6.77
C LYS A 497 25.54 -13.97 -7.95
N GLU A 498 25.58 -13.43 -9.14
CA GLU A 498 25.11 -14.12 -10.35
C GLU A 498 25.50 -13.39 -11.62
N LYS A 499 25.41 -14.08 -12.74
CA LYS A 499 25.52 -13.45 -14.07
C LYS A 499 24.27 -12.67 -14.39
N GLY A 500 24.43 -11.40 -14.76
CA GLY A 500 23.34 -10.50 -15.11
C GLY A 500 22.87 -10.75 -16.52
N ARG A 501 21.85 -11.59 -16.69
CA ARG A 501 21.19 -11.84 -17.96
C ARG A 501 19.85 -11.14 -17.97
N TYR A 502 19.61 -10.33 -19.01
CA TYR A 502 18.32 -9.70 -19.23
C TYR A 502 17.61 -10.35 -20.40
N LYS A 503 16.30 -10.49 -20.27
CA LYS A 503 15.43 -10.84 -21.38
C LYS A 503 14.80 -9.55 -21.89
N GLU A 504 15.13 -9.16 -23.11
CA GLU A 504 14.50 -8.03 -23.79
C GLU A 504 13.50 -8.54 -24.83
N ARG A 505 12.32 -7.92 -24.85
CA ARG A 505 11.29 -8.26 -25.84
C ARG A 505 11.59 -7.48 -27.12
N GLN A 506 11.89 -8.20 -28.20
CA GLN A 506 12.01 -7.64 -29.53
C GLN A 506 10.80 -8.01 -30.40
N ALA A 507 10.68 -7.41 -31.59
CA ALA A 507 9.59 -7.67 -32.51
C ALA A 507 9.45 -9.16 -32.88
N ASP A 508 10.56 -9.88 -32.92
CA ASP A 508 10.67 -11.28 -33.38
C ASP A 508 10.85 -12.28 -32.21
N GLY A 509 10.70 -11.84 -30.95
CA GLY A 509 10.84 -12.76 -29.81
C GLY A 509 11.46 -12.13 -28.57
N VAL A 510 12.10 -12.97 -27.74
CA VAL A 510 12.80 -12.55 -26.54
C VAL A 510 14.31 -12.76 -26.73
N LEU A 511 15.06 -11.68 -26.77
CA LEU A 511 16.51 -11.72 -26.80
C LEU A 511 17.07 -11.86 -25.37
N LEU A 512 18.05 -12.73 -25.20
CA LEU A 512 18.82 -12.84 -23.98
C LEU A 512 20.08 -11.99 -24.12
N SER A 513 20.14 -10.82 -23.48
CA SER A 513 21.33 -9.97 -23.44
C SER A 513 22.09 -10.15 -22.14
N ASP A 514 23.44 -10.17 -22.22
CA ASP A 514 24.35 -10.25 -21.08
C ASP A 514 24.75 -8.83 -20.68
N ALA A 515 24.20 -8.36 -19.56
CA ALA A 515 24.38 -6.98 -19.14
C ALA A 515 25.54 -6.78 -18.14
N GLY A 516 26.27 -7.84 -17.82
CA GLY A 516 27.35 -7.83 -16.84
C GLY A 516 27.02 -8.65 -15.61
N ASP A 517 27.99 -8.81 -14.75
CA ASP A 517 27.87 -9.62 -13.55
C ASP A 517 27.33 -8.81 -12.37
N ILE A 518 26.58 -9.49 -11.52
CA ILE A 518 25.90 -8.88 -10.39
C ILE A 518 26.64 -9.22 -9.11
N TYR A 519 26.99 -8.16 -8.41
CA TYR A 519 27.69 -8.22 -7.14
C TYR A 519 26.86 -7.57 -6.04
N SER A 520 26.93 -8.11 -4.83
CA SER A 520 26.59 -7.34 -3.65
C SER A 520 27.84 -6.55 -3.21
N ILE A 521 27.65 -5.29 -2.88
CA ILE A 521 28.71 -4.42 -2.38
C ILE A 521 28.44 -4.07 -0.93
N ASP A 522 29.43 -4.24 -0.06
CA ASP A 522 29.34 -3.89 1.35
C ASP A 522 29.68 -2.40 1.56
N LEU A 523 28.63 -1.59 1.67
CA LEU A 523 28.76 -0.14 1.83
C LEU A 523 29.32 0.23 3.21
N LYS A 524 29.04 -0.59 4.23
CA LYS A 524 29.57 -0.36 5.58
C LYS A 524 31.07 -0.56 5.62
N GLN A 525 31.57 -1.63 5.00
CA GLN A 525 32.98 -1.90 4.91
C GLN A 525 33.72 -0.81 4.11
N ILE A 526 33.14 -0.34 2.99
CA ILE A 526 33.72 0.77 2.21
C ILE A 526 33.81 2.04 3.07
N TRP A 527 32.77 2.33 3.82
CA TRP A 527 32.73 3.50 4.69
C TRP A 527 33.79 3.41 5.80
N GLU A 528 33.83 2.31 6.53
CA GLU A 528 34.77 2.11 7.65
C GLU A 528 36.25 2.19 7.21
N GLU A 529 36.56 1.62 6.05
CA GLU A 529 37.95 1.55 5.58
C GLU A 529 38.42 2.80 4.81
N PHE A 530 37.56 3.40 4.00
CA PHE A 530 38.01 4.45 3.07
C PHE A 530 37.42 5.82 3.38
N HIS A 531 36.37 5.92 4.20
CA HIS A 531 35.66 7.16 4.48
C HIS A 531 35.25 7.32 5.95
N PRO A 532 36.11 6.99 6.94
CA PRO A 532 35.72 7.01 8.36
C PRO A 532 35.48 8.43 8.91
N ASN A 533 35.93 9.48 8.21
CA ASN A 533 35.82 10.86 8.67
C ASN A 533 34.45 11.50 8.44
N ILE A 534 33.51 10.77 7.81
CA ILE A 534 32.15 11.22 7.57
C ILE A 534 31.18 10.22 8.16
N SER A 535 29.96 10.66 8.51
CA SER A 535 28.96 9.72 9.00
C SER A 535 28.50 8.74 7.91
N PHE A 536 28.17 7.51 8.29
CA PHE A 536 27.69 6.50 7.33
C PHE A 536 26.45 6.96 6.52
N PRO A 537 25.49 7.69 7.11
CA PRO A 537 24.40 8.29 6.34
C PRO A 537 24.86 9.30 5.30
N GLN A 538 25.80 10.15 5.64
CA GLN A 538 26.35 11.14 4.71
C GLN A 538 27.14 10.45 3.59
N PHE A 539 27.91 9.41 3.92
CA PHE A 539 28.55 8.55 2.95
C PHE A 539 27.52 7.94 1.99
N LYS A 540 26.44 7.33 2.51
CA LYS A 540 25.37 6.74 1.68
C LYS A 540 24.69 7.79 0.81
N TYR A 541 24.40 8.96 1.35
CA TYR A 541 23.82 10.05 0.56
C TYR A 541 24.71 10.40 -0.64
N TRP A 542 26.00 10.59 -0.45
CA TRP A 542 26.93 10.92 -1.53
C TRP A 542 27.19 9.74 -2.48
N TYR A 543 27.16 8.54 -1.96
CA TYR A 543 27.31 7.33 -2.76
C TYR A 543 26.13 7.14 -3.74
N PHE A 544 24.88 7.36 -3.29
CA PHE A 544 23.68 7.22 -4.12
C PHE A 544 23.37 8.45 -5.00
N ASN A 545 23.84 9.64 -4.63
CA ASN A 545 23.58 10.90 -5.33
C ASN A 545 24.83 11.44 -6.04
N ALA A 546 25.20 10.83 -7.16
CA ALA A 546 26.41 11.17 -7.93
C ALA A 546 26.47 12.63 -8.44
N ASN A 547 25.30 13.28 -8.59
CA ASN A 547 25.16 14.62 -9.18
C ASN A 547 25.14 15.77 -8.16
N SER A 548 25.38 15.51 -6.87
CA SER A 548 25.40 16.60 -5.89
C SER A 548 26.59 17.51 -6.10
N THR A 549 26.35 18.82 -6.08
CA THR A 549 27.37 19.89 -6.30
C THR A 549 28.26 20.18 -5.09
N ALA A 550 28.20 19.37 -4.03
CA ALA A 550 28.94 19.57 -2.80
C ALA A 550 30.48 19.44 -3.01
N LYS A 551 31.23 20.36 -2.43
CA LYS A 551 32.71 20.42 -2.57
C LYS A 551 33.45 19.22 -1.98
N ASP A 552 32.82 18.46 -1.08
CA ASP A 552 33.42 17.33 -0.33
C ASP A 552 32.88 15.97 -0.80
N LYS A 553 32.87 15.74 -2.10
CA LYS A 553 32.34 14.49 -2.67
C LYS A 553 33.19 13.29 -2.28
N VAL A 554 32.55 12.24 -1.84
CA VAL A 554 33.13 10.89 -1.78
C VAL A 554 33.45 10.45 -3.20
N ILE A 555 34.72 10.38 -3.55
CA ILE A 555 35.17 9.91 -4.87
C ILE A 555 35.15 8.38 -4.85
N ILE A 556 34.15 7.80 -5.48
CA ILE A 556 34.04 6.36 -5.68
C ILE A 556 34.02 6.07 -7.18
N MET A 557 34.55 4.92 -7.56
CA MET A 557 34.57 4.49 -8.96
C MET A 557 33.15 4.51 -9.55
N PRO A 558 32.96 5.14 -10.72
CA PRO A 558 31.63 5.17 -11.37
C PRO A 558 31.07 3.78 -11.64
N GLU A 559 31.92 2.80 -11.92
CA GLU A 559 31.57 1.43 -12.29
C GLU A 559 30.87 0.69 -11.15
N ILE A 560 31.18 1.01 -9.89
CA ILE A 560 30.52 0.41 -8.72
C ILE A 560 29.32 1.22 -8.22
N ARG A 561 28.94 2.28 -8.92
CA ARG A 561 27.75 3.09 -8.60
C ARG A 561 26.51 2.72 -9.39
N LYS A 562 26.60 1.77 -10.29
CA LYS A 562 25.47 1.33 -11.12
C LYS A 562 24.58 0.37 -10.33
N PHE A 563 23.61 0.94 -9.63
CA PHE A 563 22.66 0.18 -8.84
C PHE A 563 21.61 -0.52 -9.68
N ILE A 564 21.16 -1.61 -9.13
CA ILE A 564 19.99 -2.33 -9.59
C ILE A 564 18.98 -2.40 -8.46
N ALA A 565 17.73 -2.64 -8.79
CA ALA A 565 16.66 -2.75 -7.79
C ALA A 565 16.97 -3.82 -6.72
N PRO A 566 16.45 -3.67 -5.50
CA PRO A 566 16.60 -4.68 -4.47
C PRO A 566 16.15 -6.04 -4.96
N ARG A 567 17.00 -7.05 -4.77
CA ARG A 567 16.71 -8.45 -5.14
C ARG A 567 15.54 -8.98 -4.35
N GLN A 568 14.77 -9.87 -4.97
CA GLN A 568 13.78 -10.67 -4.28
C GLN A 568 14.41 -12.02 -3.93
N LYS A 569 14.42 -12.38 -2.65
CA LYS A 569 14.78 -13.73 -2.22
C LYS A 569 13.57 -14.62 -2.38
N VAL A 570 13.72 -15.66 -3.18
CA VAL A 570 12.71 -16.70 -3.41
C VAL A 570 13.13 -17.97 -2.69
N ASN A 571 12.22 -18.51 -1.90
CA ASN A 571 12.34 -19.85 -1.31
C ASN A 571 11.23 -20.71 -1.89
N ILE A 572 11.60 -21.89 -2.37
CA ILE A 572 10.65 -22.90 -2.80
C ILE A 572 10.56 -23.93 -1.68
N GLU A 573 9.38 -24.03 -1.10
CA GLU A 573 9.08 -24.98 -0.04
C GLU A 573 8.54 -26.27 -0.67
N THR A 574 8.87 -27.40 -0.05
CA THR A 574 8.29 -28.70 -0.40
C THR A 574 7.75 -29.33 0.85
N ARG A 575 6.62 -30.00 0.72
CA ARG A 575 6.17 -30.98 1.72
C ARG A 575 6.71 -32.35 1.33
N ASP A 576 7.01 -33.15 2.32
CA ASP A 576 7.21 -34.59 2.11
C ASP A 576 5.92 -35.12 1.45
N GLU A 577 6.07 -35.95 0.43
CA GLU A 577 4.93 -36.56 -0.24
C GLU A 577 4.13 -37.37 0.80
N MET A 578 2.91 -36.94 1.08
CA MET A 578 1.97 -37.77 1.82
C MET A 578 1.66 -38.99 0.96
N LEU A 579 1.96 -40.17 1.43
CA LEU A 579 1.55 -41.38 0.78
C LEU A 579 0.03 -41.42 0.68
N LEU A 580 -0.49 -41.93 -0.43
CA LEU A 580 -1.96 -42.02 -0.68
C LEU A 580 -2.68 -42.76 0.47
N CYS A 581 -1.99 -43.65 1.17
CA CYS A 581 -2.50 -44.35 2.36
C CYS A 581 -2.71 -43.43 3.57
N ASP A 582 -2.02 -42.26 3.63
CA ASP A 582 -2.15 -41.29 4.73
C ASP A 582 -3.24 -40.25 4.45
N LEU A 583 -3.61 -40.04 3.19
CA LEU A 583 -4.65 -39.08 2.80
C LEU A 583 -6.05 -39.51 3.24
N ARG A 584 -6.36 -40.83 3.13
CA ARG A 584 -7.71 -41.32 3.42
C ARG A 584 -8.13 -41.15 4.88
N PRO A 585 -7.29 -41.51 5.89
CA PRO A 585 -7.62 -41.22 7.28
C PRO A 585 -7.78 -39.72 7.57
N ALA A 586 -6.88 -38.88 7.02
CA ALA A 586 -6.95 -37.44 7.21
C ALA A 586 -8.23 -36.83 6.61
N ILE A 587 -8.68 -37.31 5.46
CA ILE A 587 -9.95 -36.89 4.84
C ILE A 587 -11.13 -37.31 5.70
N LEU A 588 -11.14 -38.54 6.22
CA LEU A 588 -12.23 -39.03 7.09
C LEU A 588 -12.30 -38.22 8.40
N GLU A 589 -11.16 -37.93 9.00
CA GLU A 589 -11.08 -37.09 10.19
C GLU A 589 -11.59 -35.65 9.92
N ASP A 590 -11.28 -35.11 8.76
CA ASP A 590 -11.77 -33.81 8.33
C ASP A 590 -13.32 -33.85 8.17
N PHE A 591 -13.88 -34.89 7.53
CA PHE A 591 -15.32 -35.05 7.39
C PHE A 591 -16.04 -35.22 8.73
N GLU A 592 -15.48 -36.02 9.65
CA GLU A 592 -16.04 -36.19 11.00
C GLU A 592 -16.02 -34.86 11.78
N TYR A 593 -14.92 -34.13 11.73
CA TYR A 593 -14.83 -32.83 12.38
C TYR A 593 -15.85 -31.83 11.83
N ILE A 594 -15.97 -31.74 10.50
CA ILE A 594 -16.92 -30.85 9.84
C ILE A 594 -18.34 -31.25 10.19
N GLY A 595 -18.65 -32.54 10.16
CA GLY A 595 -19.97 -33.06 10.53
C GLY A 595 -20.33 -32.75 11.98
N ASN A 596 -19.39 -32.96 12.89
CA ASN A 596 -19.56 -32.63 14.31
C ASN A 596 -19.75 -31.12 14.53
N LEU A 597 -19.00 -30.29 13.83
CA LEU A 597 -19.12 -28.84 13.91
C LEU A 597 -20.50 -28.38 13.45
N LEU A 598 -20.98 -28.87 12.30
CA LEU A 598 -22.31 -28.55 11.77
C LEU A 598 -23.40 -29.04 12.72
N TYR A 599 -23.27 -30.22 13.28
CA TYR A 599 -24.26 -30.79 14.18
C TYR A 599 -24.27 -30.11 15.55
N SER A 600 -23.11 -29.80 16.14
CA SER A 600 -23.03 -29.27 17.50
C SER A 600 -23.27 -27.77 17.58
N GLU A 601 -22.67 -27.02 16.68
CA GLU A 601 -22.68 -25.55 16.78
C GLU A 601 -23.72 -24.89 15.87
N PHE A 602 -24.01 -25.47 14.71
CA PHE A 602 -24.86 -24.83 13.70
C PHE A 602 -26.24 -25.45 13.49
N LYS A 603 -26.54 -26.57 14.13
CA LYS A 603 -27.81 -27.28 13.92
C LYS A 603 -29.08 -26.46 14.18
N LYS A 604 -29.04 -25.45 15.04
CA LYS A 604 -30.22 -24.68 15.48
C LYS A 604 -30.11 -23.18 15.20
N THR A 605 -29.06 -22.72 14.51
CA THR A 605 -28.82 -21.31 14.28
C THR A 605 -28.60 -21.04 12.80
N PHE A 606 -29.15 -19.92 12.32
CA PHE A 606 -28.72 -19.39 11.04
C PHE A 606 -27.28 -18.91 11.16
N PHE A 607 -26.40 -19.31 10.23
CA PHE A 607 -25.02 -18.91 10.18
C PHE A 607 -24.63 -18.54 8.77
N THR A 608 -23.63 -17.68 8.66
CA THR A 608 -23.05 -17.26 7.39
C THR A 608 -21.89 -18.17 7.00
N LYS A 609 -21.51 -18.14 5.73
CA LYS A 609 -20.30 -18.80 5.23
C LYS A 609 -19.05 -18.34 6.02
N GLU A 610 -19.00 -17.06 6.37
CA GLU A 610 -17.91 -16.45 7.14
C GLU A 610 -17.85 -16.98 8.58
N ASP A 611 -19.00 -17.17 9.22
CA ASP A 611 -19.06 -17.78 10.56
C ASP A 611 -18.49 -19.20 10.51
N PHE A 612 -18.82 -19.94 9.48
CA PHE A 612 -18.33 -21.29 9.27
C PHE A 612 -16.83 -21.32 8.98
N VAL A 613 -16.34 -20.44 8.10
CA VAL A 613 -14.89 -20.26 7.84
C VAL A 613 -14.16 -19.91 9.12
N THR A 614 -14.69 -19.01 9.92
CA THR A 614 -14.08 -18.59 11.18
C THR A 614 -13.93 -19.77 12.15
N ARG A 615 -14.94 -20.63 12.24
CA ARG A 615 -14.88 -21.83 13.10
C ARG A 615 -13.89 -22.86 12.57
N LEU A 616 -13.93 -23.15 11.26
CA LEU A 616 -13.03 -24.08 10.62
C LEU A 616 -11.57 -23.63 10.69
N SER A 617 -11.32 -22.31 10.65
CA SER A 617 -9.97 -21.77 10.65
C SER A 617 -9.18 -22.07 11.93
N LYS A 618 -9.89 -22.36 13.03
CA LYS A 618 -9.27 -22.80 14.29
C LYS A 618 -8.52 -24.13 14.15
N LYS A 619 -9.01 -25.04 13.32
CA LYS A 619 -8.37 -26.35 13.07
C LYS A 619 -7.48 -26.33 11.82
N TYR A 620 -7.93 -25.72 10.74
CA TYR A 620 -7.31 -25.92 9.42
C TYR A 620 -6.45 -24.75 8.92
N GLY A 621 -6.47 -23.63 9.61
CA GLY A 621 -6.03 -22.37 9.02
C GLY A 621 -7.03 -21.84 7.98
N ILE A 622 -6.90 -20.57 7.66
CA ILE A 622 -7.95 -19.83 6.95
C ILE A 622 -8.12 -20.26 5.48
N GLY A 623 -7.01 -20.61 4.80
CA GLY A 623 -7.05 -21.05 3.39
C GLY A 623 -7.81 -22.34 3.20
N LYS A 624 -7.47 -23.39 3.98
CA LYS A 624 -8.19 -24.68 3.94
C LYS A 624 -9.63 -24.52 4.38
N ALA A 625 -9.89 -23.73 5.42
CA ALA A 625 -11.24 -23.43 5.89
C ALA A 625 -12.15 -22.82 4.81
N ARG A 626 -11.61 -21.90 4.02
CA ARG A 626 -12.33 -21.30 2.88
C ARG A 626 -12.62 -22.31 1.77
N ILE A 627 -11.64 -23.15 1.41
CA ILE A 627 -11.85 -24.17 0.39
C ILE A 627 -12.97 -25.10 0.82
N ILE A 628 -12.94 -25.57 2.08
CA ILE A 628 -13.98 -26.44 2.63
C ILE A 628 -15.33 -25.72 2.63
N ALA A 629 -15.39 -24.48 3.08
CA ALA A 629 -16.63 -23.71 3.10
C ALA A 629 -17.18 -23.48 1.68
N ASN A 630 -16.33 -23.12 0.72
CA ASN A 630 -16.74 -22.96 -0.67
C ASN A 630 -17.36 -24.26 -1.20
N SER A 631 -16.66 -25.39 -1.00
CA SER A 631 -17.15 -26.69 -1.50
C SER A 631 -18.44 -27.17 -0.84
N LEU A 632 -18.79 -26.66 0.34
CA LEU A 632 -20.03 -27.04 1.04
C LEU A 632 -21.20 -26.10 0.74
N PHE A 633 -20.92 -24.83 0.39
CA PHE A 633 -21.93 -23.80 0.14
C PHE A 633 -22.19 -23.56 -1.37
N GLU A 634 -21.39 -24.14 -2.27
CA GLU A 634 -21.63 -24.25 -3.71
C GLU A 634 -22.41 -25.52 -4.05
#